data_36f1182ff371035065c5822cebca5602
#
_entry.id   36f1182ff371035065c5822cebca5602
#
_cell.length_a   1.000
_cell.length_b   1.000
_cell.length_c   1.000
_cell.angle_alpha   90.00
_cell.angle_beta   90.00
_cell.angle_gamma   90.00
#
_symmetry.space_group_name_H-M   'P 1'
#
loop_
_entity.id
_entity.type
_entity.pdbx_description
1 polymer ?
#
loop_
_entity_poly.entity_id
_entity_poly.type
_entity_poly.pdbx_seq_one_letter_code
_entity_poly.pdbx_strand_id
1 'polypeptide(L)'
;MSETQLLDLPVDILYLIFPYLDVTSFVALTSTCTALHQPDIAQYAPYWSSAARSTFRVPNQPVVENDGVRWQKMYRRLLTESRCFTWGNNDETCLGHGHQQHMGSPFGRGGIGPAGRRRPIVRARQHVSWPTEMEGIEKLGIIADMQCGGWSTNLLTSKGGLYGVGVMDGQARNQPAKPSPSPLRYPAGLPHPSERYEPASAIKQFSAGRYHVLALSDAGYIWSWSHMNMPALQVKFLNFELTVRENHSSSTPGYVKKVVAGWSKSAALIVGSGIVVWEPIKRNARQPEGEEDAVLVMETAICPGTDFQRSVTSFEPSPASIDIGEVQNFICLEEYILFNTHLGKVYAASIVWNAQSKAVSDVREVPLGTDGETKFATDVQGSFRSFAIFTNDGTVYTGDLGEHLHGLFRTTMRPLDRIHALQQTQVISIAFGDYHFHALHAPGYITSYGTEPQSCGSLGLGGHGNPEGQIRGLRYQGVSGDGRLVPHASLHGRRIWFEKEKQKWIAFITSGGRDPEEAKERMRMLSEVNVQGEVSEWFEQEGNAWEQRFGGDNTQSEDDLGTYFALSVTAAGWHSGALVLVNENKANKIREACLQDPVEAPEGETAMGEKASGQEEQANNRGFLNRAFDYAGDIINWFNGSPRTDTEGPGFRDPNNPDAFVNPQNHGAVAEDGRAYVWSQDSFPRLRLANGQEMPGEVEFSEWRLGRPEWQGRVEGV
;
A
#
# COMPACT_ATOMS: atom_id res chain seq x y z
N MET A 1 31.64 42.87 29.62
CA MET A 1 30.89 41.63 29.41
C MET A 1 31.40 41.07 28.09
N SER A 2 32.00 39.88 28.11
CA SER A 2 32.35 39.19 26.87
C SER A 2 31.04 38.90 26.10
N GLU A 3 30.96 39.31 24.87
CA GLU A 3 29.83 38.94 24.01
C GLU A 3 29.83 37.43 23.89
N THR A 4 28.76 36.77 24.35
CA THR A 4 28.57 35.30 24.20
C THR A 4 28.34 35.01 22.72
N GLN A 5 29.24 34.26 22.08
CA GLN A 5 29.10 33.85 20.71
C GLN A 5 28.24 32.57 20.60
N LEU A 6 27.62 32.35 19.46
CA LEU A 6 26.78 31.15 19.23
C LEU A 6 27.54 29.83 19.51
N LEU A 7 28.84 29.80 19.24
CA LEU A 7 29.71 28.62 19.45
C LEU A 7 30.06 28.40 20.94
N ASP A 8 29.83 29.42 21.82
CA ASP A 8 30.02 29.28 23.26
C ASP A 8 28.82 28.58 23.93
N LEU A 9 27.71 28.40 23.21
CA LEU A 9 26.54 27.73 23.73
C LEU A 9 26.78 26.22 23.81
N PRO A 10 26.36 25.56 24.89
CA PRO A 10 26.32 24.11 24.97
C PRO A 10 25.45 23.52 23.84
N VAL A 11 25.82 22.33 23.35
CA VAL A 11 25.15 21.70 22.21
C VAL A 11 23.67 21.41 22.47
N ASP A 12 23.29 21.13 23.69
CA ASP A 12 21.90 20.94 24.13
C ASP A 12 21.05 22.22 23.96
N ILE A 13 21.65 23.38 24.16
CA ILE A 13 20.99 24.67 23.88
C ILE A 13 20.84 24.89 22.37
N LEU A 14 21.83 24.51 21.57
CA LEU A 14 21.70 24.55 20.10
C LEU A 14 20.56 23.65 19.61
N TYR A 15 20.40 22.46 20.20
CA TYR A 15 19.29 21.55 19.86
C TYR A 15 17.90 22.12 20.19
N LEU A 16 17.79 23.02 21.16
CA LEU A 16 16.55 23.74 21.44
C LEU A 16 16.28 24.87 20.43
N ILE A 17 17.31 25.40 19.79
CA ILE A 17 17.20 26.48 18.79
C ILE A 17 16.85 25.91 17.40
N PHE A 18 17.44 24.78 17.01
CA PHE A 18 17.31 24.21 15.66
C PHE A 18 15.86 24.03 15.18
N PRO A 19 14.89 23.58 15.99
CA PRO A 19 13.50 23.43 15.56
C PRO A 19 12.83 24.73 15.06
N TYR A 20 13.39 25.89 15.38
CA TYR A 20 12.90 27.20 14.93
C TYR A 20 13.51 27.65 13.60
N LEU A 21 14.49 26.91 13.07
CA LEU A 21 15.12 27.21 11.79
C LEU A 21 14.41 26.41 10.69
N ASP A 22 14.12 27.06 9.57
CA ASP A 22 13.78 26.34 8.35
C ASP A 22 15.00 25.57 7.81
N VAL A 23 14.78 24.62 6.91
CA VAL A 23 15.85 23.74 6.41
C VAL A 23 16.95 24.50 5.71
N THR A 24 16.62 25.56 4.96
CA THR A 24 17.61 26.39 4.27
C THR A 24 18.53 27.09 5.26
N SER A 25 17.95 27.69 6.30
CA SER A 25 18.68 28.37 7.38
C SER A 25 19.51 27.37 8.21
N PHE A 26 18.98 26.20 8.52
CA PHE A 26 19.71 25.16 9.25
C PHE A 26 20.92 24.64 8.45
N VAL A 27 20.74 24.31 7.17
CA VAL A 27 21.83 23.87 6.29
C VAL A 27 22.87 24.98 6.12
N ALA A 28 22.43 26.23 5.93
CA ALA A 28 23.35 27.38 5.86
C ALA A 28 24.16 27.51 7.15
N LEU A 29 23.51 27.45 8.33
CA LEU A 29 24.18 27.53 9.62
C LEU A 29 25.20 26.39 9.80
N THR A 30 24.82 25.14 9.56
CA THR A 30 25.71 23.98 9.71
C THR A 30 26.86 23.93 8.68
N SER A 31 26.77 24.71 7.62
CA SER A 31 27.81 24.88 6.60
C SER A 31 28.79 26.03 6.87
N THR A 32 28.58 26.83 7.93
CA THR A 32 29.41 28.03 8.21
C THR A 32 30.79 27.69 8.76
N CYS A 33 30.92 26.66 9.57
CA CYS A 33 32.20 26.27 10.18
C CYS A 33 32.24 24.77 10.52
N THR A 34 33.45 24.26 10.72
CA THR A 34 33.69 22.84 11.04
C THR A 34 33.06 22.38 12.36
N ALA A 35 32.93 23.28 13.34
CA ALA A 35 32.31 22.97 14.61
C ALA A 35 30.80 22.67 14.49
N LEU A 36 30.09 23.38 13.64
CA LEU A 36 28.67 23.16 13.36
C LEU A 36 28.42 22.09 12.27
N HIS A 37 29.47 21.75 11.48
CA HIS A 37 29.39 20.73 10.44
C HIS A 37 29.62 19.31 10.96
N GLN A 38 29.75 19.12 12.27
CA GLN A 38 29.90 17.81 12.87
C GLN A 38 28.64 16.94 12.58
N PRO A 39 28.80 15.63 12.33
CA PRO A 39 27.67 14.74 12.04
C PRO A 39 26.55 14.80 13.09
N ASP A 40 26.91 14.86 14.37
CA ASP A 40 25.95 14.94 15.47
C ASP A 40 25.03 16.16 15.39
N ILE A 41 25.51 17.25 14.80
CA ILE A 41 24.77 18.49 14.59
C ILE A 41 24.10 18.51 13.21
N ALA A 42 24.87 18.36 12.15
CA ALA A 42 24.38 18.46 10.78
C ALA A 42 23.35 17.37 10.41
N GLN A 43 23.46 16.19 11.06
CA GLN A 43 22.58 15.03 10.86
C GLN A 43 21.69 14.78 12.08
N TYR A 44 21.38 15.80 12.88
CA TYR A 44 20.57 15.67 14.09
C TYR A 44 19.17 15.12 13.75
N ALA A 45 18.90 13.87 14.16
CA ALA A 45 17.70 13.12 13.78
C ALA A 45 16.39 13.82 14.20
N PRO A 46 16.24 14.35 15.43
CA PRO A 46 15.02 15.05 15.83
C PRO A 46 14.74 16.27 14.96
N TYR A 47 15.76 17.01 14.52
CA TYR A 47 15.58 18.14 13.61
C TYR A 47 15.06 17.68 12.25
N TRP A 48 15.75 16.74 11.60
CA TRP A 48 15.38 16.29 10.26
C TRP A 48 14.03 15.59 10.21
N SER A 49 13.68 14.80 11.25
CA SER A 49 12.36 14.18 11.33
C SER A 49 11.26 15.23 11.53
N SER A 50 11.50 16.23 12.40
CA SER A 50 10.57 17.35 12.61
C SER A 50 10.40 18.20 11.35
N ALA A 51 11.50 18.51 10.66
CA ALA A 51 11.50 19.28 9.42
C ALA A 51 10.73 18.55 8.31
N ALA A 52 10.95 17.25 8.12
CA ALA A 52 10.21 16.45 7.12
C ALA A 52 8.70 16.44 7.43
N ARG A 53 8.32 16.23 8.68
CA ARG A 53 6.92 16.21 9.08
C ARG A 53 6.24 17.57 8.95
N SER A 54 6.89 18.64 9.39
CA SER A 54 6.31 19.99 9.34
C SER A 54 6.21 20.52 7.92
N THR A 55 7.25 20.29 7.08
CA THR A 55 7.27 20.76 5.69
C THR A 55 6.33 19.99 4.80
N PHE A 56 6.31 18.64 4.93
CA PHE A 56 5.57 17.76 4.02
C PHE A 56 4.32 17.13 4.63
N ARG A 57 4.03 17.37 5.91
CA ARG A 57 2.90 16.74 6.66
C ARG A 57 2.96 15.20 6.67
N VAL A 58 4.17 14.64 6.59
CA VAL A 58 4.36 13.19 6.58
C VAL A 58 3.91 12.59 7.91
N PRO A 59 3.17 11.48 7.92
CA PRO A 59 2.75 10.79 9.13
C PRO A 59 3.91 10.35 10.01
N ASN A 60 3.65 10.22 11.29
CA ASN A 60 4.65 9.76 12.25
C ASN A 60 5.02 8.29 12.00
N GLN A 61 6.30 8.01 11.76
CA GLN A 61 6.83 6.65 11.61
C GLN A 61 7.89 6.39 12.70
N PRO A 62 7.56 5.60 13.74
CA PRO A 62 8.37 5.51 14.95
C PRO A 62 9.79 4.97 14.75
N VAL A 63 9.98 4.02 13.82
CA VAL A 63 11.26 3.28 13.70
C VAL A 63 12.37 4.06 13.01
N VAL A 64 12.05 5.18 12.35
CA VAL A 64 13.03 5.98 11.59
C VAL A 64 13.48 7.23 12.36
N GLU A 65 12.96 7.46 13.57
CA GLU A 65 13.17 8.70 14.31
C GLU A 65 14.62 8.98 14.68
N ASN A 66 15.41 7.95 14.92
CA ASN A 66 16.78 8.07 15.38
C ASN A 66 17.83 8.04 14.27
N ASP A 67 17.44 8.01 13.00
CA ASP A 67 18.33 8.02 11.83
C ASP A 67 18.27 9.34 11.09
N GLY A 68 19.11 10.29 11.52
CA GLY A 68 19.13 11.64 10.93
C GLY A 68 19.59 11.68 9.49
N VAL A 69 20.53 10.79 9.11
CA VAL A 69 21.00 10.67 7.72
C VAL A 69 19.86 10.22 6.80
N ARG A 70 19.11 9.21 7.22
CA ARG A 70 17.97 8.70 6.48
C ARG A 70 16.88 9.75 6.34
N TRP A 71 16.54 10.48 7.41
CA TRP A 71 15.57 11.57 7.38
C TRP A 71 15.99 12.70 6.44
N GLN A 72 17.27 13.07 6.43
CA GLN A 72 17.81 14.07 5.51
C GLN A 72 17.67 13.63 4.05
N LYS A 73 17.98 12.36 3.75
CA LYS A 73 17.83 11.77 2.42
C LYS A 73 16.35 11.70 1.99
N MET A 74 15.48 11.28 2.88
CA MET A 74 14.03 11.26 2.65
C MET A 74 13.48 12.68 2.41
N TYR A 75 13.95 13.68 3.17
CA TYR A 75 13.57 15.08 2.94
C TYR A 75 13.91 15.53 1.51
N ARG A 76 15.11 15.23 1.03
CA ARG A 76 15.54 15.58 -0.33
C ARG A 76 14.66 14.90 -1.39
N ARG A 77 14.37 13.61 -1.23
CA ARG A 77 13.51 12.88 -2.17
C ARG A 77 12.06 13.36 -2.14
N LEU A 78 11.52 13.70 -0.98
CA LEU A 78 10.16 14.25 -0.86
C LEU A 78 9.96 15.55 -1.65
N LEU A 79 11.02 16.32 -1.90
CA LEU A 79 10.93 17.54 -2.70
C LEU A 79 10.57 17.29 -4.16
N THR A 80 10.97 16.15 -4.75
CA THR A 80 10.92 15.92 -6.19
C THR A 80 10.46 14.55 -6.65
N GLU A 81 10.52 13.52 -5.82
CA GLU A 81 10.51 12.13 -6.26
C GLU A 81 9.38 11.28 -5.66
N SER A 82 8.35 11.87 -5.04
CA SER A 82 7.22 11.12 -4.47
C SER A 82 6.20 10.71 -5.53
N ARG A 83 5.81 9.43 -5.54
CA ARG A 83 4.81 8.84 -6.43
C ARG A 83 3.84 7.97 -5.68
N CYS A 84 2.60 7.92 -6.14
CA CYS A 84 1.55 7.06 -5.58
C CYS A 84 1.34 5.84 -6.47
N PHE A 85 1.47 4.67 -5.89
CA PHE A 85 1.16 3.40 -6.56
C PHE A 85 -0.08 2.78 -5.94
N THR A 86 -0.94 2.19 -6.77
CA THR A 86 -2.15 1.51 -6.35
C THR A 86 -2.33 0.19 -7.09
N TRP A 87 -3.01 -0.77 -6.45
CA TRP A 87 -3.30 -2.09 -7.03
C TRP A 87 -4.53 -2.73 -6.35
N GLY A 88 -5.06 -3.77 -6.97
CA GLY A 88 -6.24 -4.48 -6.48
C GLY A 88 -7.49 -4.23 -7.29
N ASN A 89 -8.65 -4.30 -6.65
CA ASN A 89 -9.96 -4.06 -7.27
C ASN A 89 -10.12 -2.59 -7.68
N ASN A 90 -10.63 -2.36 -8.89
CA ASN A 90 -10.88 -1.03 -9.46
C ASN A 90 -12.32 -0.84 -9.95
N ASP A 91 -13.26 -1.64 -9.50
CA ASP A 91 -14.65 -1.59 -9.97
C ASP A 91 -15.30 -0.20 -9.81
N GLU A 92 -14.87 0.56 -8.77
CA GLU A 92 -15.33 1.91 -8.49
C GLU A 92 -14.29 3.00 -8.86
N THR A 93 -13.32 2.66 -9.73
CA THR A 93 -12.20 3.54 -10.15
C THR A 93 -11.35 4.08 -9.01
N CYS A 94 -11.30 3.35 -7.89
CA CYS A 94 -10.61 3.78 -6.69
C CYS A 94 -9.08 3.76 -6.79
N LEU A 95 -8.52 3.13 -7.82
CA LEU A 95 -7.07 3.08 -8.02
C LEU A 95 -6.49 4.32 -8.72
N GLY A 96 -7.33 5.19 -9.30
CA GLY A 96 -6.86 6.40 -9.95
C GLY A 96 -6.10 6.17 -11.26
N HIS A 97 -6.37 5.06 -11.94
CA HIS A 97 -5.85 4.81 -13.28
C HIS A 97 -6.97 4.87 -14.32
N GLY A 98 -6.66 5.41 -15.49
CA GLY A 98 -7.49 5.24 -16.67
C GLY A 98 -7.49 3.77 -17.09
N HIS A 99 -8.66 3.22 -17.28
CA HIS A 99 -8.76 1.91 -17.89
C HIS A 99 -8.45 2.02 -19.37
N GLN A 100 -7.39 1.39 -19.82
CA GLN A 100 -7.37 0.90 -21.18
C GLN A 100 -8.49 -0.15 -21.23
N GLN A 101 -9.67 0.28 -21.72
CA GLN A 101 -10.70 -0.67 -22.12
C GLN A 101 -10.02 -1.59 -23.14
N HIS A 102 -9.64 -2.79 -22.71
CA HIS A 102 -9.47 -3.86 -23.66
C HIS A 102 -10.85 -4.07 -24.29
N MET A 103 -11.09 -3.33 -25.37
CA MET A 103 -12.27 -3.45 -26.24
C MET A 103 -12.20 -4.82 -26.92
N GLY A 104 -12.45 -5.88 -26.17
CA GLY A 104 -12.28 -7.20 -26.73
C GLY A 104 -12.92 -8.34 -25.98
N SER A 105 -13.86 -8.11 -25.07
CA SER A 105 -14.71 -9.21 -24.68
C SER A 105 -15.86 -9.35 -25.70
N PRO A 106 -15.86 -10.39 -26.54
CA PRO A 106 -16.97 -10.69 -27.47
C PRO A 106 -18.29 -10.96 -26.73
N PHE A 107 -18.25 -11.10 -25.40
CA PHE A 107 -19.41 -11.40 -24.57
C PHE A 107 -20.21 -10.15 -24.13
N GLY A 108 -19.77 -8.95 -24.48
CA GLY A 108 -20.45 -7.69 -24.16
C GLY A 108 -21.66 -7.33 -25.04
N ARG A 109 -21.97 -8.07 -26.10
CA ARG A 109 -23.22 -7.92 -26.82
C ARG A 109 -24.30 -8.71 -26.11
N GLY A 110 -25.18 -8.02 -25.40
CA GLY A 110 -26.41 -8.57 -24.84
C GLY A 110 -27.20 -9.34 -25.86
N GLY A 111 -26.89 -10.63 -26.03
CA GLY A 111 -27.68 -11.54 -26.86
C GLY A 111 -29.04 -11.71 -26.22
N ILE A 112 -30.08 -11.52 -27.00
CA ILE A 112 -31.45 -11.92 -26.65
C ILE A 112 -31.44 -13.44 -26.57
N GLY A 113 -31.57 -14.01 -25.37
CA GLY A 113 -31.70 -15.47 -25.22
C GLY A 113 -33.01 -15.95 -25.82
N PRO A 114 -33.15 -17.26 -26.11
CA PRO A 114 -34.31 -17.84 -26.77
C PRO A 114 -35.67 -17.56 -26.10
N ALA A 115 -35.70 -17.02 -24.90
CA ALA A 115 -36.90 -16.68 -24.15
C ALA A 115 -37.18 -15.16 -24.05
N GLY A 116 -36.54 -14.33 -24.89
CA GLY A 116 -36.76 -12.87 -24.89
C GLY A 116 -36.33 -12.13 -23.64
N ARG A 117 -35.69 -12.80 -22.67
CA ARG A 117 -35.15 -12.17 -21.45
C ARG A 117 -33.76 -11.63 -21.76
N ARG A 118 -33.55 -10.31 -21.54
CA ARG A 118 -32.23 -9.70 -21.56
C ARG A 118 -31.37 -10.39 -20.51
N ARG A 119 -30.30 -11.05 -20.93
CA ARG A 119 -29.28 -11.52 -19.98
C ARG A 119 -28.69 -10.31 -19.26
N PRO A 120 -28.54 -10.32 -17.93
CA PRO A 120 -27.87 -9.24 -17.24
C PRO A 120 -26.49 -9.09 -17.85
N ILE A 121 -26.12 -7.86 -18.20
CA ILE A 121 -24.77 -7.51 -18.66
C ILE A 121 -23.88 -7.68 -17.42
N VAL A 122 -23.17 -8.79 -17.34
CA VAL A 122 -22.12 -8.97 -16.34
C VAL A 122 -20.98 -8.02 -16.76
N ARG A 123 -20.82 -6.90 -16.06
CA ARG A 123 -19.66 -6.03 -16.23
C ARG A 123 -18.42 -6.88 -15.91
N ALA A 124 -17.45 -6.92 -16.83
CA ALA A 124 -16.14 -7.45 -16.52
C ALA A 124 -15.57 -6.63 -15.36
N ARG A 125 -15.13 -7.31 -14.30
CA ARG A 125 -14.52 -6.66 -13.15
C ARG A 125 -13.21 -6.00 -13.56
N GLN A 126 -13.00 -4.80 -13.00
CA GLN A 126 -11.80 -4.03 -13.24
C GLN A 126 -10.84 -4.23 -12.07
N HIS A 127 -9.62 -4.60 -12.34
CA HIS A 127 -8.60 -4.82 -11.31
C HIS A 127 -7.21 -4.66 -11.91
N VAL A 128 -6.24 -4.43 -11.05
CA VAL A 128 -4.82 -4.26 -11.39
C VAL A 128 -4.00 -5.11 -10.42
N SER A 129 -3.30 -6.11 -10.94
CA SER A 129 -2.55 -7.08 -10.13
C SER A 129 -1.12 -6.66 -9.81
N TRP A 130 -0.61 -5.63 -10.47
CA TRP A 130 0.70 -5.05 -10.19
C TRP A 130 0.57 -3.63 -9.66
N PRO A 131 1.49 -3.19 -8.78
CA PRO A 131 1.55 -1.77 -8.41
C PRO A 131 1.68 -0.90 -9.65
N THR A 132 0.72 -0.02 -9.83
CA THR A 132 0.65 0.88 -10.98
C THR A 132 0.55 2.32 -10.48
N GLU A 133 1.29 3.21 -11.12
CA GLU A 133 1.33 4.61 -10.74
C GLU A 133 -0.03 5.29 -10.99
N MET A 134 -0.50 6.05 -10.00
CA MET A 134 -1.74 6.80 -10.09
C MET A 134 -1.60 7.98 -11.06
N GLU A 135 -2.58 8.17 -11.93
CA GLU A 135 -2.60 9.23 -12.93
C GLU A 135 -3.08 10.56 -12.34
N GLY A 136 -2.54 11.67 -12.85
CA GLY A 136 -3.03 13.03 -12.55
C GLY A 136 -2.56 13.61 -11.22
N ILE A 137 -1.64 12.94 -10.52
CA ILE A 137 -1.07 13.41 -9.25
C ILE A 137 -0.01 14.51 -9.46
N GLU A 138 0.59 14.62 -10.64
CA GLU A 138 1.65 15.58 -10.96
C GLU A 138 1.22 17.04 -10.73
N LYS A 139 -0.09 17.31 -10.88
CA LYS A 139 -0.69 18.63 -10.70
C LYS A 139 -0.98 18.99 -9.25
N LEU A 140 -0.94 17.99 -8.35
CA LEU A 140 -1.28 18.16 -6.94
C LEU A 140 -0.11 18.66 -6.10
N GLY A 141 1.10 18.58 -6.64
CA GLY A 141 2.34 18.85 -5.93
C GLY A 141 2.78 17.67 -5.06
N ILE A 142 3.47 17.95 -3.96
CA ILE A 142 4.03 16.92 -3.09
C ILE A 142 2.90 16.24 -2.31
N ILE A 143 2.79 14.93 -2.45
CA ILE A 143 1.86 14.11 -1.67
C ILE A 143 2.52 13.75 -0.34
N ALA A 144 1.82 14.05 0.73
CA ALA A 144 2.26 13.85 2.12
C ALA A 144 1.85 12.49 2.68
N ASP A 145 0.61 12.07 2.39
CA ASP A 145 0.02 10.83 2.87
C ASP A 145 -1.00 10.30 1.87
N MET A 146 -1.17 8.99 1.86
CA MET A 146 -2.15 8.28 1.05
C MET A 146 -2.83 7.21 1.88
N GLN A 147 -4.17 7.16 1.87
CA GLN A 147 -4.94 6.16 2.58
C GLN A 147 -6.08 5.61 1.73
N CYS A 148 -6.21 4.28 1.71
CA CYS A 148 -7.33 3.57 1.11
C CYS A 148 -8.53 3.61 2.06
N GLY A 149 -9.72 3.91 1.54
CA GLY A 149 -11.00 3.65 2.17
C GLY A 149 -11.64 2.38 1.59
N GLY A 150 -12.90 2.09 1.91
CA GLY A 150 -13.54 0.86 1.40
C GLY A 150 -13.59 0.77 -0.13
N TRP A 151 -13.85 1.89 -0.81
CA TRP A 151 -14.00 2.01 -2.27
C TRP A 151 -13.40 3.31 -2.80
N SER A 152 -12.46 3.89 -2.07
CA SER A 152 -11.81 5.14 -2.43
C SER A 152 -10.34 5.12 -2.03
N THR A 153 -9.54 5.92 -2.73
CA THR A 153 -8.18 6.27 -2.29
C THR A 153 -8.13 7.77 -2.06
N ASN A 154 -7.59 8.19 -0.95
CA ASN A 154 -7.54 9.58 -0.51
C ASN A 154 -6.09 10.03 -0.34
N LEU A 155 -5.79 11.25 -0.79
CA LEU A 155 -4.46 11.82 -0.84
C LEU A 155 -4.42 13.13 -0.05
N LEU A 156 -3.43 13.30 0.80
CA LEU A 156 -3.11 14.55 1.47
C LEU A 156 -1.89 15.19 0.81
N THR A 157 -1.96 16.45 0.45
CA THR A 157 -0.81 17.19 -0.06
C THR A 157 -0.05 17.90 1.06
N SER A 158 1.22 18.25 0.82
CA SER A 158 2.04 19.03 1.76
C SER A 158 1.44 20.41 2.11
N LYS A 159 0.57 20.93 1.25
CA LYS A 159 -0.18 22.18 1.51
C LYS A 159 -1.44 21.98 2.36
N GLY A 160 -1.76 20.75 2.77
CA GLY A 160 -2.96 20.41 3.54
C GLY A 160 -4.22 20.23 2.70
N GLY A 161 -4.11 20.18 1.36
CA GLY A 161 -5.23 19.86 0.48
C GLY A 161 -5.54 18.38 0.48
N LEU A 162 -6.82 18.02 0.65
CA LEU A 162 -7.29 16.65 0.64
C LEU A 162 -8.01 16.35 -0.68
N TYR A 163 -7.63 15.25 -1.32
CA TYR A 163 -8.15 14.78 -2.60
C TYR A 163 -8.65 13.35 -2.48
N GLY A 164 -9.61 12.97 -3.31
CA GLY A 164 -10.12 11.60 -3.34
C GLY A 164 -10.37 11.10 -4.75
N VAL A 165 -10.32 9.79 -4.92
CA VAL A 165 -10.65 9.06 -6.14
C VAL A 165 -11.50 7.85 -5.79
N GLY A 166 -12.41 7.44 -6.68
CA GLY A 166 -13.39 6.38 -6.41
C GLY A 166 -14.69 6.89 -5.81
N VAL A 167 -15.32 6.10 -4.94
CA VAL A 167 -16.57 6.44 -4.24
C VAL A 167 -16.41 6.16 -2.74
N MET A 168 -16.89 7.07 -1.88
CA MET A 168 -16.77 6.88 -0.43
C MET A 168 -17.83 5.93 0.12
N ASP A 169 -19.06 6.02 -0.40
CA ASP A 169 -20.25 5.33 0.13
C ASP A 169 -20.45 3.91 -0.42
N GLY A 170 -19.59 3.45 -1.34
CA GLY A 170 -19.67 2.14 -1.97
C GLY A 170 -20.90 1.92 -2.85
N GLN A 171 -21.65 2.98 -3.17
CA GLN A 171 -22.82 2.86 -4.05
C GLN A 171 -22.40 2.97 -5.52
N ALA A 172 -22.60 1.89 -6.25
CA ALA A 172 -22.40 1.88 -7.70
C ALA A 172 -23.27 2.94 -8.37
N ARG A 173 -22.67 3.78 -9.20
CA ARG A 173 -23.33 4.89 -9.89
C ARG A 173 -23.42 4.61 -11.38
N ASN A 174 -24.48 5.16 -12.01
CA ASN A 174 -24.65 5.05 -13.46
C ASN A 174 -23.59 5.83 -14.26
N GLN A 175 -22.89 6.76 -13.62
CA GLN A 175 -21.78 7.48 -14.24
C GLN A 175 -20.46 6.94 -13.65
N PRO A 176 -19.49 6.61 -14.51
CA PRO A 176 -18.17 6.22 -14.03
C PRO A 176 -17.56 7.36 -13.22
N ALA A 177 -17.00 7.05 -12.06
CA ALA A 177 -16.22 7.99 -11.31
C ALA A 177 -15.03 8.47 -12.17
N LYS A 178 -14.55 9.68 -11.94
CA LYS A 178 -13.36 10.18 -12.65
C LYS A 178 -12.14 9.37 -12.21
N PRO A 179 -11.30 8.91 -13.12
CA PRO A 179 -10.12 8.12 -12.77
C PRO A 179 -9.01 8.95 -12.11
N SER A 180 -9.08 10.27 -12.12
CA SER A 180 -8.10 11.17 -11.52
C SER A 180 -8.57 11.74 -10.19
N PRO A 181 -7.67 11.97 -9.21
CA PRO A 181 -8.02 12.56 -7.92
C PRO A 181 -8.71 13.92 -8.07
N SER A 182 -9.76 14.13 -7.29
CA SER A 182 -10.54 15.36 -7.24
C SER A 182 -10.48 15.97 -5.84
N PRO A 183 -10.42 17.32 -5.70
CA PRO A 183 -10.38 17.97 -4.40
C PRO A 183 -11.67 17.70 -3.61
N LEU A 184 -11.54 17.36 -2.34
CA LEU A 184 -12.66 17.24 -1.43
C LEU A 184 -13.17 18.65 -1.06
N ARG A 185 -14.46 18.86 -1.18
CA ARG A 185 -15.08 20.17 -1.02
C ARG A 185 -15.28 20.55 0.44
N TYR A 186 -15.21 21.86 0.73
CA TYR A 186 -15.55 22.46 2.01
C TYR A 186 -16.87 23.21 1.91
N PRO A 187 -17.51 23.56 3.05
CA PRO A 187 -18.66 24.46 3.07
C PRO A 187 -18.36 25.80 2.42
N ALA A 188 -19.42 26.49 1.98
CA ALA A 188 -19.31 27.82 1.38
C ALA A 188 -18.53 28.80 2.28
N GLY A 189 -17.62 29.55 1.69
CA GLY A 189 -16.76 30.50 2.40
C GLY A 189 -15.42 29.96 2.90
N LEU A 190 -15.21 28.63 2.87
CA LEU A 190 -13.90 28.04 3.18
C LEU A 190 -13.20 27.59 1.89
N PRO A 191 -12.04 28.20 1.53
CA PRO A 191 -11.30 27.83 0.34
C PRO A 191 -10.63 26.46 0.52
N HIS A 192 -10.44 25.75 -0.59
CA HIS A 192 -9.56 24.58 -0.60
C HIS A 192 -8.10 25.04 -0.45
N PRO A 193 -7.24 24.33 0.33
CA PRO A 193 -5.86 24.74 0.59
C PRO A 193 -4.96 24.89 -0.65
N SER A 194 -5.34 24.28 -1.78
CA SER A 194 -4.65 24.50 -3.07
C SER A 194 -4.87 25.91 -3.64
N GLU A 195 -5.97 26.56 -3.30
CA GLU A 195 -6.31 27.89 -3.76
C GLU A 195 -5.71 28.96 -2.84
N ARG A 196 -5.91 28.79 -1.53
CA ARG A 196 -5.39 29.67 -0.49
C ARG A 196 -5.24 28.90 0.81
N TYR A 197 -4.11 29.07 1.48
CA TYR A 197 -3.91 28.53 2.82
C TYR A 197 -4.90 29.18 3.80
N GLU A 198 -5.64 28.32 4.49
CA GLU A 198 -6.55 28.68 5.56
C GLU A 198 -6.44 27.61 6.64
N PRO A 199 -6.02 27.94 7.89
CA PRO A 199 -5.83 26.96 8.95
C PRO A 199 -7.06 26.12 9.26
N ALA A 200 -8.26 26.66 9.02
CA ALA A 200 -9.51 25.96 9.22
C ALA A 200 -9.73 24.82 8.21
N SER A 201 -9.25 24.97 6.99
CA SER A 201 -9.39 23.96 5.92
C SER A 201 -8.09 23.22 5.60
N ALA A 202 -6.91 23.74 5.97
CA ALA A 202 -5.64 23.05 5.78
C ALA A 202 -5.53 21.84 6.72
N ILE A 203 -5.45 20.63 6.15
CA ILE A 203 -5.45 19.38 6.88
C ILE A 203 -4.03 19.00 7.31
N LYS A 204 -3.86 18.71 8.60
CA LYS A 204 -2.60 18.20 9.17
C LYS A 204 -2.57 16.68 9.30
N GLN A 205 -3.75 16.05 9.42
CA GLN A 205 -3.91 14.60 9.54
C GLN A 205 -5.29 14.21 9.01
N PHE A 206 -5.39 13.06 8.35
CA PHE A 206 -6.67 12.47 8.00
C PHE A 206 -6.69 10.96 8.29
N SER A 207 -7.88 10.38 8.26
CA SER A 207 -8.10 8.95 8.36
C SER A 207 -9.23 8.54 7.42
N ALA A 208 -8.95 7.60 6.53
CA ALA A 208 -9.92 7.02 5.63
C ALA A 208 -10.56 5.78 6.27
N GLY A 209 -11.87 5.83 6.50
CA GLY A 209 -12.66 4.71 6.98
C GLY A 209 -13.35 3.94 5.85
N ARG A 210 -14.26 3.05 6.19
CA ARG A 210 -14.96 2.21 5.19
C ARG A 210 -15.75 3.04 4.18
N TYR A 211 -16.51 4.03 4.64
CA TYR A 211 -17.41 4.83 3.81
C TYR A 211 -17.43 6.33 4.18
N HIS A 212 -16.41 6.77 4.88
CA HIS A 212 -16.23 8.19 5.23
C HIS A 212 -14.76 8.50 5.43
N VAL A 213 -14.45 9.78 5.37
CA VAL A 213 -13.12 10.32 5.68
C VAL A 213 -13.24 11.32 6.80
N LEU A 214 -12.39 11.19 7.81
CA LEU A 214 -12.18 12.20 8.85
C LEU A 214 -10.89 12.94 8.59
N ALA A 215 -10.89 14.23 8.88
CA ALA A 215 -9.66 15.01 8.85
C ALA A 215 -9.60 16.02 10.01
N LEU A 216 -8.39 16.28 10.46
CA LEU A 216 -8.06 17.26 11.47
C LEU A 216 -7.31 18.41 10.81
N SER A 217 -7.83 19.63 10.93
CA SER A 217 -7.21 20.82 10.36
C SER A 217 -6.12 21.40 11.27
N ASP A 218 -5.31 22.32 10.74
CA ASP A 218 -4.28 23.04 11.50
C ASP A 218 -4.89 23.84 12.66
N ALA A 219 -6.09 24.41 12.46
CA ALA A 219 -6.83 25.11 13.51
C ALA A 219 -7.49 24.18 14.55
N GLY A 220 -7.46 22.84 14.36
CA GLY A 220 -8.06 21.87 15.28
C GLY A 220 -9.51 21.50 14.97
N TYR A 221 -10.05 21.92 13.83
CA TYR A 221 -11.38 21.46 13.39
C TYR A 221 -11.34 20.01 12.95
N ILE A 222 -12.39 19.25 13.30
CA ILE A 222 -12.66 17.92 12.76
C ILE A 222 -13.63 18.06 11.60
N TRP A 223 -13.21 17.60 10.43
CA TRP A 223 -14.02 17.54 9.22
C TRP A 223 -14.42 16.11 8.89
N SER A 224 -15.63 15.90 8.38
CA SER A 224 -16.13 14.59 7.95
C SER A 224 -16.71 14.67 6.54
N TRP A 225 -16.28 13.79 5.65
CA TRP A 225 -16.85 13.56 4.31
C TRP A 225 -17.41 12.15 4.25
N SER A 226 -18.64 12.02 3.73
CA SER A 226 -19.26 10.73 3.42
C SER A 226 -19.53 10.56 1.93
N HIS A 227 -19.15 11.55 1.12
CA HIS A 227 -19.40 11.57 -0.31
C HIS A 227 -18.39 12.47 -1.03
N MET A 228 -17.83 12.02 -2.19
CA MET A 228 -16.80 12.77 -2.94
C MET A 228 -17.24 14.17 -3.41
N ASN A 229 -18.51 14.33 -3.79
CA ASN A 229 -19.02 15.56 -4.40
C ASN A 229 -19.76 16.48 -3.41
N MET A 230 -19.90 16.06 -2.15
CA MET A 230 -20.56 16.87 -1.13
C MET A 230 -19.52 17.58 -0.25
N PRO A 231 -19.82 18.79 0.24
CA PRO A 231 -18.91 19.49 1.14
C PRO A 231 -18.81 18.78 2.49
N ALA A 232 -17.66 18.98 3.15
CA ALA A 232 -17.40 18.49 4.49
C ALA A 232 -18.45 18.99 5.50
N LEU A 233 -18.65 18.21 6.55
CA LEU A 233 -19.32 18.64 7.76
C LEU A 233 -18.30 18.87 8.87
N GLN A 234 -18.35 20.01 9.52
CA GLN A 234 -17.63 20.27 10.75
C GLN A 234 -18.26 19.44 11.88
N VAL A 235 -17.48 18.57 12.49
CA VAL A 235 -17.93 17.76 13.62
C VAL A 235 -17.79 18.57 14.92
N LYS A 236 -18.89 18.68 15.66
CA LYS A 236 -18.96 19.21 17.04
C LYS A 236 -19.58 18.16 17.94
N PHE A 237 -19.28 18.24 19.23
CA PHE A 237 -19.81 17.31 20.22
C PHE A 237 -20.84 17.98 21.12
N LEU A 238 -21.86 17.21 21.51
CA LEU A 238 -22.93 17.74 22.37
C LEU A 238 -22.43 18.04 23.79
N ASN A 239 -21.53 17.21 24.31
CA ASN A 239 -21.17 17.19 25.72
C ASN A 239 -19.92 17.97 26.09
N PHE A 240 -19.14 18.46 25.11
CA PHE A 240 -17.92 19.25 25.35
C PHE A 240 -17.51 20.05 24.11
N GLU A 241 -16.74 21.09 24.35
CA GLU A 241 -16.22 21.96 23.30
C GLU A 241 -14.78 21.58 22.91
N LEU A 242 -14.50 21.65 21.61
CA LEU A 242 -13.16 21.50 21.09
C LEU A 242 -12.41 22.81 21.18
N THR A 243 -11.14 22.75 21.54
CA THR A 243 -10.26 23.91 21.50
C THR A 243 -9.77 24.12 20.07
N VAL A 244 -10.26 25.20 19.47
CA VAL A 244 -10.00 25.59 18.10
C VAL A 244 -9.28 26.94 18.11
N ARG A 245 -7.94 26.92 17.99
CA ARG A 245 -7.10 28.14 17.82
C ARG A 245 -5.71 27.81 17.30
N GLU A 246 -5.10 28.74 16.58
CA GLU A 246 -3.83 28.55 15.86
C GLU A 246 -2.59 28.36 16.75
N ASN A 247 -2.62 28.69 18.02
CA ASN A 247 -1.43 28.74 18.89
C ASN A 247 -1.61 28.06 20.27
N HIS A 248 -2.37 26.96 20.33
CA HIS A 248 -2.50 26.23 21.60
C HIS A 248 -1.44 25.13 21.76
N SER A 249 -0.96 25.00 23.00
CA SER A 249 -0.17 23.87 23.42
C SER A 249 -0.95 22.57 23.19
N SER A 250 -0.26 21.53 22.72
CA SER A 250 -0.80 20.18 22.59
C SER A 250 -1.31 19.57 23.91
N SER A 251 -1.13 20.26 25.04
CA SER A 251 -1.59 19.90 26.38
C SER A 251 -2.87 20.62 26.81
N THR A 252 -3.44 21.50 25.98
CA THR A 252 -4.66 22.24 26.34
C THR A 252 -5.88 21.33 26.32
N PRO A 253 -6.74 21.31 27.36
CA PRO A 253 -8.01 20.55 27.35
C PRO A 253 -8.86 20.91 26.13
N GLY A 254 -9.48 19.89 25.52
CA GLY A 254 -10.23 20.03 24.25
C GLY A 254 -9.38 20.03 22.99
N TYR A 255 -8.04 19.98 23.09
CA TYR A 255 -7.16 19.82 21.92
C TYR A 255 -7.27 18.41 21.34
N VAL A 256 -7.49 18.31 20.02
CA VAL A 256 -7.57 17.04 19.32
C VAL A 256 -6.17 16.58 18.91
N LYS A 257 -5.70 15.46 19.50
CA LYS A 257 -4.39 14.86 19.15
C LYS A 257 -4.45 14.02 17.88
N LYS A 258 -5.52 13.24 17.71
CA LYS A 258 -5.64 12.28 16.60
C LYS A 258 -7.11 12.01 16.27
N VAL A 259 -7.43 11.81 14.98
CA VAL A 259 -8.72 11.30 14.50
C VAL A 259 -8.52 9.96 13.80
N VAL A 260 -9.49 9.06 13.97
CA VAL A 260 -9.50 7.72 13.34
C VAL A 260 -10.89 7.43 12.80
N ALA A 261 -10.97 7.15 11.51
CA ALA A 261 -12.17 6.65 10.86
C ALA A 261 -12.10 5.12 10.81
N GLY A 262 -13.03 4.45 11.48
CA GLY A 262 -13.15 3.00 11.48
C GLY A 262 -14.10 2.47 10.40
N TRP A 263 -14.59 1.26 10.59
CA TRP A 263 -15.54 0.64 9.68
C TRP A 263 -16.91 1.33 9.71
N SER A 264 -17.52 1.42 10.90
CA SER A 264 -18.83 2.01 11.11
C SER A 264 -18.83 3.13 12.15
N LYS A 265 -17.70 3.40 12.78
CA LYS A 265 -17.53 4.39 13.85
C LYS A 265 -16.38 5.32 13.51
N SER A 266 -16.42 6.47 14.15
CA SER A 266 -15.38 7.47 14.14
C SER A 266 -14.87 7.66 15.55
N ALA A 267 -13.59 7.98 15.73
CA ALA A 267 -13.04 8.25 17.04
C ALA A 267 -11.98 9.34 17.00
N ALA A 268 -11.79 10.02 18.14
CA ALA A 268 -10.74 11.01 18.33
C ALA A 268 -10.11 10.89 19.71
N LEU A 269 -8.81 11.14 19.81
CA LEU A 269 -8.12 11.32 21.07
C LEU A 269 -8.09 12.82 21.40
N ILE A 270 -8.75 13.20 22.50
CA ILE A 270 -8.95 14.59 22.91
C ILE A 270 -8.37 14.79 24.31
N VAL A 271 -7.54 15.79 24.45
CA VAL A 271 -6.91 16.13 25.74
C VAL A 271 -7.98 16.46 26.78
N GLY A 272 -7.91 15.81 27.94
CA GLY A 272 -8.85 15.96 29.05
C GLY A 272 -10.14 15.15 28.91
N SER A 273 -10.46 14.64 27.72
CA SER A 273 -11.64 13.77 27.49
C SER A 273 -11.27 12.31 27.20
N GLY A 274 -10.04 12.06 26.72
CA GLY A 274 -9.61 10.73 26.30
C GLY A 274 -10.07 10.36 24.89
N ILE A 275 -10.29 9.06 24.67
CA ILE A 275 -10.77 8.54 23.37
C ILE A 275 -12.30 8.68 23.31
N VAL A 276 -12.76 9.48 22.38
CA VAL A 276 -14.17 9.78 22.12
C VAL A 276 -14.63 9.07 20.86
N VAL A 277 -15.76 8.37 20.91
CA VAL A 277 -16.32 7.58 19.79
C VAL A 277 -17.68 8.12 19.39
N TRP A 278 -17.99 8.13 18.09
CA TRP A 278 -19.32 8.49 17.55
C TRP A 278 -19.60 7.73 16.26
N GLU A 279 -20.84 7.77 15.80
CA GLU A 279 -21.24 7.20 14.53
C GLU A 279 -21.28 8.28 13.45
N PRO A 280 -20.53 8.14 12.34
CA PRO A 280 -20.55 9.10 11.26
C PRO A 280 -21.92 9.09 10.55
N ILE A 281 -22.39 10.27 10.12
CA ILE A 281 -23.63 10.37 9.36
C ILE A 281 -23.37 10.08 7.88
N LYS A 282 -24.19 9.19 7.30
CA LYS A 282 -24.25 8.92 5.88
C LYS A 282 -25.16 9.95 5.22
N ARG A 283 -24.61 10.81 4.38
CA ARG A 283 -25.42 11.72 3.56
C ARG A 283 -25.94 10.99 2.31
N ASN A 284 -27.22 11.15 2.02
CA ASN A 284 -27.79 10.66 0.77
C ASN A 284 -27.61 11.73 -0.33
N ALA A 285 -27.00 11.37 -1.46
CA ALA A 285 -26.78 12.25 -2.61
C ALA A 285 -28.07 12.82 -3.25
N ARG A 286 -29.24 12.40 -2.78
CA ARG A 286 -30.56 12.83 -3.27
C ARG A 286 -31.20 13.97 -2.46
N GLN A 287 -30.51 14.50 -1.44
CA GLN A 287 -31.03 15.70 -0.77
C GLN A 287 -30.97 16.88 -1.75
N PRO A 288 -32.08 17.69 -1.85
CA PRO A 288 -32.10 18.84 -2.73
C PRO A 288 -30.99 19.82 -2.36
N GLU A 289 -30.42 20.47 -3.40
CA GLU A 289 -29.46 21.56 -3.26
C GLU A 289 -30.18 22.75 -2.56
N GLY A 290 -30.20 22.77 -1.25
CA GLY A 290 -30.75 23.83 -0.43
C GLY A 290 -30.22 23.73 0.97
N GLU A 291 -29.63 24.81 1.48
CA GLU A 291 -29.01 24.99 2.78
C GLU A 291 -28.13 23.79 3.17
N GLU A 292 -26.90 23.79 2.68
CA GLU A 292 -25.88 22.80 3.06
C GLU A 292 -25.57 22.99 4.54
N ASP A 293 -25.99 22.05 5.39
CA ASP A 293 -25.56 21.99 6.78
C ASP A 293 -24.02 21.98 6.82
N ALA A 294 -23.43 22.99 7.43
CA ALA A 294 -21.98 23.10 7.57
C ALA A 294 -21.46 22.40 8.85
N VAL A 295 -22.35 22.16 9.80
CA VAL A 295 -22.01 21.67 11.15
C VAL A 295 -22.83 20.45 11.51
N LEU A 296 -22.17 19.48 12.10
CA LEU A 296 -22.74 18.25 12.61
C LEU A 296 -22.48 18.13 14.11
N VAL A 297 -23.55 18.13 14.91
CA VAL A 297 -23.44 17.92 16.35
C VAL A 297 -23.70 16.45 16.67
N MET A 298 -22.70 15.79 17.31
CA MET A 298 -22.69 14.35 17.54
C MET A 298 -22.91 13.97 19.01
N GLU A 299 -23.70 12.94 19.22
CA GLU A 299 -23.67 12.19 20.47
C GLU A 299 -22.43 11.32 20.51
N THR A 300 -21.79 11.22 21.67
CA THR A 300 -20.51 10.55 21.84
C THR A 300 -20.54 9.57 23.00
N ALA A 301 -19.68 8.56 22.91
CA ALA A 301 -19.27 7.74 24.05
C ALA A 301 -17.77 7.93 24.31
N ILE A 302 -17.38 7.98 25.57
CA ILE A 302 -15.98 8.17 25.99
C ILE A 302 -15.45 6.82 26.48
N CYS A 303 -14.25 6.45 26.05
CA CYS A 303 -13.56 5.26 26.53
C CYS A 303 -13.05 5.52 27.97
N PRO A 304 -13.51 4.74 28.96
CA PRO A 304 -13.14 4.94 30.36
C PRO A 304 -11.63 4.86 30.59
N GLY A 305 -11.09 5.73 31.47
CA GLY A 305 -9.70 5.68 31.89
C GLY A 305 -8.69 6.17 30.86
N THR A 306 -9.12 6.80 29.76
CA THR A 306 -8.23 7.30 28.70
C THR A 306 -7.98 8.81 28.77
N ASP A 307 -8.51 9.48 29.76
CA ASP A 307 -8.45 10.94 29.99
C ASP A 307 -7.12 11.44 30.62
N PHE A 308 -6.25 10.53 31.10
CA PHE A 308 -4.96 10.90 31.71
C PHE A 308 -4.00 11.53 30.70
N GLN A 309 -3.37 12.65 31.13
CA GLN A 309 -2.34 13.37 30.37
C GLN A 309 -1.20 13.78 31.31
N ARG A 310 0.03 13.37 31.03
CA ARG A 310 1.19 13.64 31.89
C ARG A 310 1.57 15.13 32.00
N SER A 311 1.28 15.89 30.96
CA SER A 311 1.69 17.31 30.86
C SER A 311 0.63 18.31 31.28
N VAL A 312 -0.56 17.86 31.66
CA VAL A 312 -1.66 18.77 32.07
C VAL A 312 -1.73 18.88 33.60
N THR A 313 -1.23 19.98 34.15
CA THR A 313 -1.19 20.21 35.59
C THR A 313 -2.50 20.72 36.19
N SER A 314 -3.42 21.21 35.34
CA SER A 314 -4.71 21.80 35.79
C SER A 314 -5.90 20.83 35.71
N PHE A 315 -5.66 19.57 35.36
CA PHE A 315 -6.68 18.53 35.20
C PHE A 315 -6.44 17.44 36.25
N GLU A 316 -7.48 17.09 36.99
CA GLU A 316 -7.46 15.94 37.90
C GLU A 316 -7.99 14.68 37.15
N PRO A 317 -7.09 13.78 36.69
CA PRO A 317 -7.50 12.57 36.01
C PRO A 317 -8.25 11.61 36.97
N SER A 318 -9.11 10.78 36.43
CA SER A 318 -9.77 9.74 37.24
C SER A 318 -8.73 8.73 37.77
N PRO A 319 -8.95 8.10 38.95
CA PRO A 319 -8.04 7.08 39.46
C PRO A 319 -7.75 5.97 38.45
N ALA A 320 -8.77 5.50 37.72
CA ALA A 320 -8.62 4.46 36.69
C ALA A 320 -7.71 4.91 35.53
N SER A 321 -7.70 6.19 35.16
CA SER A 321 -6.87 6.70 34.10
C SER A 321 -5.38 6.78 34.49
N ILE A 322 -5.09 6.96 35.76
CA ILE A 322 -3.71 6.92 36.28
C ILE A 322 -3.14 5.50 36.14
N ASP A 323 -3.93 4.47 36.45
CA ASP A 323 -3.52 3.08 36.37
C ASP A 323 -3.31 2.61 34.92
N ILE A 324 -4.13 3.10 33.99
CA ILE A 324 -4.02 2.82 32.56
C ILE A 324 -2.86 3.57 31.93
N GLY A 325 -2.66 4.84 32.32
CA GLY A 325 -1.64 5.72 31.81
C GLY A 325 -2.04 6.52 30.57
N GLU A 326 -1.13 7.36 30.07
CA GLU A 326 -1.37 8.20 28.90
C GLU A 326 -1.44 7.40 27.62
N VAL A 327 -2.51 7.57 26.86
CA VAL A 327 -2.70 6.95 25.54
C VAL A 327 -1.68 7.52 24.55
N GLN A 328 -0.87 6.64 23.94
CA GLN A 328 0.10 7.00 22.91
C GLN A 328 -0.49 6.90 21.52
N ASN A 329 -1.13 5.77 21.23
CA ASN A 329 -1.81 5.54 19.96
C ASN A 329 -3.08 4.70 20.18
N PHE A 330 -4.03 4.80 19.24
CA PHE A 330 -5.24 3.99 19.24
C PHE A 330 -5.75 3.73 17.83
N ILE A 331 -6.54 2.66 17.68
CA ILE A 331 -7.27 2.28 16.48
C ILE A 331 -8.74 2.02 16.82
N CYS A 332 -9.61 2.21 15.83
CA CYS A 332 -11.04 1.96 15.92
C CYS A 332 -11.39 0.78 15.00
N LEU A 333 -11.57 -0.38 15.57
CA LEU A 333 -12.03 -1.61 14.91
C LEU A 333 -13.56 -1.60 14.78
N GLU A 334 -14.14 -2.69 14.26
CA GLU A 334 -15.59 -2.77 14.06
C GLU A 334 -16.38 -2.69 15.38
N GLU A 335 -15.92 -3.40 16.42
CA GLU A 335 -16.60 -3.53 17.72
C GLU A 335 -15.73 -3.11 18.90
N TYR A 336 -14.47 -2.74 18.69
CA TYR A 336 -13.52 -2.45 19.77
C TYR A 336 -12.66 -1.23 19.45
N ILE A 337 -12.30 -0.51 20.51
CA ILE A 337 -11.14 0.39 20.50
C ILE A 337 -9.95 -0.41 21.06
N LEU A 338 -8.84 -0.39 20.35
CA LEU A 338 -7.56 -0.92 20.82
C LEU A 338 -6.59 0.24 20.97
N PHE A 339 -5.86 0.32 22.08
CA PHE A 339 -4.91 1.42 22.32
C PHE A 339 -3.72 0.95 23.15
N ASN A 340 -2.56 1.59 22.93
CA ASN A 340 -1.38 1.44 23.77
C ASN A 340 -1.11 2.69 24.59
N THR A 341 -0.41 2.52 25.71
CA THR A 341 -0.10 3.61 26.64
C THR A 341 1.39 3.77 26.83
N HIS A 342 1.79 4.90 27.40
CA HIS A 342 3.18 5.19 27.72
C HIS A 342 3.81 4.18 28.71
N LEU A 343 2.99 3.37 29.38
CA LEU A 343 3.44 2.27 30.25
C LEU A 343 3.82 1.01 29.46
N GLY A 344 3.68 1.04 28.14
CA GLY A 344 3.94 -0.10 27.26
C GLY A 344 2.88 -1.21 27.31
N LYS A 345 1.72 -0.89 27.85
CA LYS A 345 0.58 -1.81 27.92
C LYS A 345 -0.39 -1.54 26.79
N VAL A 346 -1.10 -2.58 26.38
CA VAL A 346 -2.17 -2.52 25.38
C VAL A 346 -3.50 -2.86 26.03
N TYR A 347 -4.52 -2.09 25.70
CA TYR A 347 -5.87 -2.29 26.19
C TYR A 347 -6.86 -2.37 25.02
N ALA A 348 -7.91 -3.16 25.23
CA ALA A 348 -9.08 -3.20 24.36
C ALA A 348 -10.32 -2.75 25.13
N ALA A 349 -11.20 -2.00 24.50
CA ALA A 349 -12.47 -1.55 25.05
C ALA A 349 -13.61 -1.89 24.09
N SER A 350 -14.71 -2.44 24.60
CA SER A 350 -15.87 -2.84 23.79
C SER A 350 -16.74 -1.64 23.43
N ILE A 351 -17.14 -1.53 22.16
CA ILE A 351 -18.07 -0.52 21.67
C ILE A 351 -19.48 -1.13 21.64
N VAL A 352 -20.36 -0.64 22.49
CA VAL A 352 -21.78 -0.97 22.47
C VAL A 352 -22.54 0.19 21.84
N TRP A 353 -23.10 -0.03 20.64
CA TRP A 353 -23.77 1.03 19.89
C TRP A 353 -25.07 0.52 19.27
N ASN A 354 -26.16 0.79 19.93
CA ASN A 354 -27.51 0.43 19.48
C ASN A 354 -28.52 1.51 19.89
N ALA A 355 -29.80 1.29 19.61
CA ALA A 355 -30.84 2.26 19.92
C ALA A 355 -31.01 2.53 21.43
N GLN A 356 -30.65 1.59 22.28
CA GLN A 356 -30.80 1.66 23.74
C GLN A 356 -29.56 2.15 24.47
N SER A 357 -28.38 1.90 23.91
CA SER A 357 -27.11 2.21 24.56
C SER A 357 -26.07 2.66 23.54
N LYS A 358 -25.36 3.75 23.85
CA LYS A 358 -24.19 4.26 23.15
C LYS A 358 -23.06 4.41 24.16
N ALA A 359 -22.21 3.39 24.30
CA ALA A 359 -21.19 3.33 25.33
C ALA A 359 -19.91 2.66 24.81
N VAL A 360 -18.79 3.02 25.38
CA VAL A 360 -17.54 2.27 25.36
C VAL A 360 -17.31 1.75 26.78
N SER A 361 -17.11 0.46 26.93
CA SER A 361 -17.06 -0.18 28.25
C SER A 361 -16.05 -1.33 28.27
N ASP A 362 -15.93 -1.97 29.44
CA ASP A 362 -15.12 -3.18 29.60
C ASP A 362 -13.68 -3.04 29.12
N VAL A 363 -12.97 -2.03 29.61
CA VAL A 363 -11.54 -1.87 29.28
C VAL A 363 -10.75 -3.01 29.89
N ARG A 364 -10.06 -3.80 29.05
CA ARG A 364 -9.27 -4.96 29.47
C ARG A 364 -7.86 -4.89 28.87
N GLU A 365 -6.86 -5.27 29.67
CA GLU A 365 -5.49 -5.39 29.20
C GLU A 365 -5.37 -6.59 28.24
N VAL A 366 -4.72 -6.38 27.09
CA VAL A 366 -4.38 -7.41 26.12
C VAL A 366 -3.05 -8.01 26.49
N PRO A 367 -2.95 -9.30 26.89
CA PRO A 367 -1.69 -9.90 27.31
C PRO A 367 -0.76 -10.05 26.11
N LEU A 368 0.49 -9.60 26.28
CA LEU A 368 1.56 -9.75 25.30
C LEU A 368 2.55 -10.81 25.79
N GLY A 369 2.63 -11.95 25.08
CA GLY A 369 3.51 -13.07 25.42
C GLY A 369 2.85 -14.13 26.33
N THR A 370 3.43 -15.32 26.34
CA THR A 370 2.92 -16.50 27.08
C THR A 370 3.70 -16.78 28.35
N ASP A 371 4.88 -16.20 28.58
CA ASP A 371 5.87 -16.72 29.54
C ASP A 371 6.27 -15.73 30.65
N GLY A 372 5.37 -14.80 31.02
CA GLY A 372 5.67 -13.86 32.11
C GLY A 372 6.69 -12.77 31.78
N GLU A 373 7.19 -12.68 30.56
CA GLU A 373 7.95 -11.56 30.07
C GLU A 373 7.02 -10.37 29.82
N THR A 374 7.27 -9.27 30.52
CA THR A 374 6.57 -7.99 30.23
C THR A 374 7.14 -7.39 28.97
N LYS A 375 6.40 -7.53 27.85
CA LYS A 375 6.73 -6.84 26.59
C LYS A 375 6.22 -5.42 26.65
N PHE A 376 7.04 -4.47 26.16
CA PHE A 376 6.68 -3.05 26.12
C PHE A 376 6.14 -2.71 24.72
N ALA A 377 4.83 -2.45 24.61
CA ALA A 377 4.19 -2.06 23.36
C ALA A 377 4.53 -0.60 23.02
N THR A 378 4.99 -0.39 21.81
CA THR A 378 5.33 0.94 21.26
C THR A 378 4.24 1.51 20.36
N ASP A 379 3.50 0.66 19.66
CA ASP A 379 2.46 1.10 18.73
C ASP A 379 1.37 0.04 18.52
N VAL A 380 0.19 0.49 18.09
CA VAL A 380 -0.93 -0.33 17.63
C VAL A 380 -1.42 0.16 16.27
N GLN A 381 -1.58 -0.74 15.32
CA GLN A 381 -2.07 -0.45 13.97
C GLN A 381 -3.13 -1.47 13.59
N GLY A 382 -4.13 -1.08 12.81
CA GLY A 382 -5.17 -1.99 12.41
C GLY A 382 -6.33 -1.31 11.73
N SER A 383 -7.16 -2.12 11.09
CA SER A 383 -8.36 -1.68 10.38
C SER A 383 -9.39 -2.79 10.38
N PHE A 384 -10.64 -2.43 10.39
CA PHE A 384 -11.80 -3.31 10.32
C PHE A 384 -11.82 -4.38 11.42
N ARG A 385 -11.23 -5.54 11.18
CA ARG A 385 -11.26 -6.69 12.11
C ARG A 385 -9.89 -7.19 12.52
N SER A 386 -8.83 -6.64 11.93
CA SER A 386 -7.46 -7.10 12.11
C SER A 386 -6.58 -5.99 12.68
N PHE A 387 -5.61 -6.38 13.50
CA PHE A 387 -4.69 -5.46 14.14
C PHE A 387 -3.29 -6.04 14.30
N ALA A 388 -2.33 -5.15 14.51
CA ALA A 388 -0.97 -5.48 14.89
C ALA A 388 -0.55 -4.66 16.10
N ILE A 389 0.31 -5.24 16.94
CA ILE A 389 0.93 -4.61 18.10
C ILE A 389 2.43 -4.69 17.92
N PHE A 390 3.11 -3.56 18.01
CA PHE A 390 4.56 -3.44 17.89
C PHE A 390 5.17 -3.29 19.27
N THR A 391 6.31 -3.91 19.49
CA THR A 391 7.03 -3.84 20.77
C THR A 391 8.41 -3.25 20.60
N ASN A 392 9.00 -2.76 21.69
CA ASN A 392 10.31 -2.12 21.69
C ASN A 392 11.48 -3.05 21.34
N ASP A 393 11.29 -4.36 21.47
CA ASP A 393 12.27 -5.38 21.06
C ASP A 393 12.13 -5.79 19.58
N GLY A 394 11.27 -5.12 18.81
CA GLY A 394 11.01 -5.40 17.40
C GLY A 394 10.07 -6.58 17.16
N THR A 395 9.47 -7.18 18.20
CA THR A 395 8.45 -8.20 18.03
C THR A 395 7.15 -7.57 17.50
N VAL A 396 6.53 -8.21 16.53
CA VAL A 396 5.23 -7.83 15.96
C VAL A 396 4.23 -8.93 16.22
N TYR A 397 3.18 -8.60 16.94
CA TYR A 397 2.03 -9.47 17.17
C TYR A 397 0.90 -9.10 16.22
N THR A 398 0.18 -10.08 15.70
CA THR A 398 -1.01 -9.89 14.89
C THR A 398 -2.21 -10.58 15.54
N GLY A 399 -3.39 -10.01 15.32
CA GLY A 399 -4.63 -10.57 15.86
C GLY A 399 -5.85 -10.09 15.09
N ASP A 400 -7.00 -10.71 15.40
CA ASP A 400 -8.29 -10.37 14.84
C ASP A 400 -9.38 -10.27 15.93
N LEU A 401 -10.57 -9.79 15.53
CA LEU A 401 -11.70 -9.67 16.43
C LEU A 401 -12.21 -11.04 16.92
N GLY A 402 -12.28 -12.03 16.01
CA GLY A 402 -12.98 -13.29 16.26
C GLY A 402 -12.27 -14.17 17.28
N GLU A 403 -11.02 -14.53 17.00
CA GLU A 403 -10.28 -15.50 17.82
C GLU A 403 -9.61 -14.84 19.05
N HIS A 404 -9.24 -13.57 18.93
CA HIS A 404 -8.46 -12.87 19.97
C HIS A 404 -9.34 -11.97 20.84
N LEU A 405 -9.91 -10.88 20.29
CA LEU A 405 -10.63 -9.91 21.13
C LEU A 405 -11.96 -10.46 21.66
N HIS A 406 -12.75 -11.16 20.87
CA HIS A 406 -13.95 -11.81 21.42
C HIS A 406 -13.61 -12.82 22.52
N GLY A 407 -12.49 -13.54 22.37
CA GLY A 407 -12.00 -14.43 23.43
C GLY A 407 -11.64 -13.67 24.71
N LEU A 408 -10.96 -12.52 24.61
CA LEU A 408 -10.61 -11.66 25.75
C LEU A 408 -11.85 -11.26 26.56
N PHE A 409 -12.96 -10.95 25.88
CA PHE A 409 -14.20 -10.47 26.53
C PHE A 409 -15.18 -11.57 26.95
N ARG A 410 -15.06 -12.80 26.41
CA ARG A 410 -16.04 -13.87 26.68
C ARG A 410 -15.52 -14.99 27.55
N THR A 411 -14.39 -15.60 27.22
CA THR A 411 -13.92 -16.82 27.91
C THR A 411 -12.41 -16.87 28.11
N THR A 412 -11.68 -17.17 27.04
CA THR A 412 -10.22 -17.31 27.03
C THR A 412 -9.70 -16.75 25.75
N MET A 413 -8.82 -15.78 25.85
CA MET A 413 -8.13 -15.21 24.71
C MET A 413 -7.14 -16.22 24.13
N ARG A 414 -7.18 -16.45 22.83
CA ARG A 414 -6.10 -17.14 22.12
C ARG A 414 -4.86 -16.25 22.12
N PRO A 415 -3.65 -16.81 22.34
CA PRO A 415 -2.41 -16.05 22.18
C PRO A 415 -2.34 -15.37 20.82
N LEU A 416 -1.81 -14.15 20.79
CA LEU A 416 -1.62 -13.39 19.57
C LEU A 416 -0.64 -14.12 18.63
N ASP A 417 -0.89 -14.02 17.33
CA ASP A 417 -0.07 -14.67 16.34
C ASP A 417 1.27 -13.95 16.16
N ARG A 418 2.35 -14.69 15.96
CA ARG A 418 3.67 -14.20 15.65
C ARG A 418 4.10 -14.75 14.29
N ILE A 419 3.80 -14.02 13.22
CA ILE A 419 4.20 -14.41 11.87
C ILE A 419 5.72 -14.27 11.76
N HIS A 420 6.41 -15.36 11.43
CA HIS A 420 7.87 -15.45 11.43
C HIS A 420 8.54 -14.37 10.58
N ALA A 421 8.02 -14.13 9.36
CA ALA A 421 8.57 -13.11 8.46
C ALA A 421 8.51 -11.69 9.02
N LEU A 422 7.54 -11.38 9.89
CA LEU A 422 7.42 -10.05 10.51
C LEU A 422 8.41 -9.82 11.66
N GLN A 423 9.05 -10.87 12.17
CA GLN A 423 9.97 -10.77 13.31
C GLN A 423 11.42 -10.48 12.91
N GLN A 424 11.78 -10.69 11.62
CA GLN A 424 13.19 -10.67 11.18
C GLN A 424 13.61 -9.39 10.46
N THR A 425 12.69 -8.50 10.12
CA THR A 425 12.90 -7.51 9.05
C THR A 425 12.51 -6.09 9.42
N GLN A 426 12.58 -5.67 10.66
CA GLN A 426 12.28 -4.29 11.09
C GLN A 426 10.99 -3.73 10.46
N VAL A 427 9.87 -4.39 10.71
CA VAL A 427 8.56 -3.92 10.25
C VAL A 427 8.18 -2.64 11.00
N ILE A 428 7.83 -1.59 10.26
CA ILE A 428 7.49 -0.28 10.82
C ILE A 428 6.01 0.07 10.67
N SER A 429 5.31 -0.56 9.72
CA SER A 429 3.87 -0.35 9.53
C SER A 429 3.23 -1.58 8.90
N ILE A 430 1.96 -1.84 9.28
CA ILE A 430 1.12 -2.86 8.66
C ILE A 430 -0.21 -2.23 8.26
N ALA A 431 -0.59 -2.41 7.00
CA ALA A 431 -1.87 -1.96 6.45
C ALA A 431 -2.77 -3.17 6.17
N PHE A 432 -3.98 -3.16 6.73
CA PHE A 432 -4.93 -4.26 6.63
C PHE A 432 -6.06 -3.92 5.64
N GLY A 433 -6.27 -4.81 4.64
CA GLY A 433 -7.49 -4.89 3.84
C GLY A 433 -8.48 -5.90 4.44
N ASP A 434 -9.54 -6.26 3.68
CA ASP A 434 -10.56 -7.20 4.18
C ASP A 434 -10.01 -8.63 4.32
N TYR A 435 -9.09 -9.05 3.44
CA TYR A 435 -8.57 -10.43 3.38
C TYR A 435 -7.05 -10.52 3.23
N HIS A 436 -6.39 -9.38 3.14
CA HIS A 436 -4.94 -9.29 2.94
C HIS A 436 -4.36 -8.21 3.84
N PHE A 437 -3.06 -8.23 3.98
CA PHE A 437 -2.33 -7.13 4.60
C PHE A 437 -0.94 -6.97 3.99
N HIS A 438 -0.38 -5.80 4.16
CA HIS A 438 0.96 -5.46 3.71
C HIS A 438 1.80 -4.97 4.87
N ALA A 439 3.04 -5.42 4.95
CA ALA A 439 4.01 -4.94 5.93
C ALA A 439 5.05 -4.04 5.23
N LEU A 440 5.20 -2.83 5.73
CA LEU A 440 6.26 -1.90 5.34
C LEU A 440 7.46 -2.13 6.25
N HIS A 441 8.61 -2.30 5.64
CA HIS A 441 9.88 -2.52 6.35
C HIS A 441 10.73 -1.25 6.34
N ALA A 442 11.54 -1.06 7.39
CA ALA A 442 12.39 0.13 7.55
C ALA A 442 13.32 0.42 6.34
N PRO A 443 13.84 -0.57 5.60
CA PRO A 443 14.57 -0.31 4.36
C PRO A 443 13.73 0.20 3.19
N GLY A 444 12.40 0.39 3.35
CA GLY A 444 11.52 0.96 2.35
C GLY A 444 10.99 -0.04 1.31
N TYR A 445 10.93 -1.32 1.62
CA TYR A 445 10.22 -2.30 0.81
C TYR A 445 8.94 -2.79 1.51
N ILE A 446 8.02 -3.36 0.73
CA ILE A 446 6.73 -3.85 1.21
C ILE A 446 6.63 -5.34 0.94
N THR A 447 6.13 -6.10 1.91
CA THR A 447 5.77 -7.52 1.74
C THR A 447 4.26 -7.72 1.87
N SER A 448 3.74 -8.69 1.14
CA SER A 448 2.31 -8.97 1.00
C SER A 448 1.94 -10.32 1.61
N TYR A 449 0.77 -10.37 2.26
CA TYR A 449 0.25 -11.55 2.98
C TYR A 449 -1.26 -11.67 2.80
N GLY A 450 -1.77 -12.89 3.01
CA GLY A 450 -3.22 -13.16 3.03
C GLY A 450 -3.74 -13.69 1.71
N THR A 451 -4.95 -13.29 1.36
CA THR A 451 -5.69 -13.80 0.18
C THR A 451 -6.24 -12.65 -0.66
N GLU A 452 -6.41 -12.89 -1.95
CA GLU A 452 -7.08 -11.99 -2.88
C GLU A 452 -8.37 -12.62 -3.40
N PRO A 453 -9.54 -12.13 -2.95
CA PRO A 453 -10.81 -12.64 -3.43
C PRO A 453 -10.96 -12.44 -4.92
N GLN A 454 -11.40 -13.47 -5.63
CA GLN A 454 -11.77 -13.40 -7.03
C GLN A 454 -10.65 -12.89 -7.95
N SER A 455 -9.41 -13.23 -7.60
CA SER A 455 -8.21 -12.80 -8.33
C SER A 455 -8.16 -11.27 -8.52
N CYS A 456 -8.60 -10.51 -7.53
CA CYS A 456 -8.71 -9.05 -7.66
C CYS A 456 -7.36 -8.32 -7.66
N GLY A 457 -6.25 -9.03 -7.49
CA GLY A 457 -4.91 -8.45 -7.52
C GLY A 457 -4.52 -7.67 -6.27
N SER A 458 -5.28 -7.76 -5.17
CA SER A 458 -5.03 -6.97 -3.96
C SER A 458 -3.70 -7.28 -3.29
N LEU A 459 -3.09 -8.43 -3.58
CA LEU A 459 -1.75 -8.78 -3.08
C LEU A 459 -0.62 -8.05 -3.83
N GLY A 460 -0.87 -7.47 -5.01
CA GLY A 460 0.14 -6.72 -5.76
C GLY A 460 1.29 -7.57 -6.32
N LEU A 461 1.07 -8.88 -6.47
CA LEU A 461 2.09 -9.85 -6.88
C LEU A 461 1.98 -10.27 -8.35
N GLY A 462 1.12 -9.63 -9.12
CA GLY A 462 0.74 -10.08 -10.46
C GLY A 462 -0.22 -11.26 -10.43
N GLY A 463 -0.60 -11.74 -11.60
CA GLY A 463 -1.16 -13.07 -11.69
C GLY A 463 -2.65 -13.23 -11.85
N HIS A 464 -3.45 -12.35 -11.73
CA HIS A 464 -4.90 -12.38 -12.06
C HIS A 464 -5.38 -13.68 -12.76
N GLY A 465 -5.19 -14.83 -12.11
CA GLY A 465 -5.36 -16.14 -12.74
C GLY A 465 -4.26 -16.49 -13.76
N ASN A 466 -3.28 -15.64 -13.97
CA ASN A 466 -2.16 -15.81 -14.90
C ASN A 466 -1.02 -16.61 -14.28
N PRO A 467 -0.14 -17.23 -15.15
CA PRO A 467 1.06 -17.92 -14.67
C PRO A 467 1.98 -17.07 -13.78
N GLU A 468 2.01 -15.77 -13.95
CA GLU A 468 2.86 -14.84 -13.20
C GLU A 468 2.64 -14.91 -11.68
N GLY A 469 1.38 -14.96 -11.23
CA GLY A 469 1.06 -15.09 -9.83
C GLY A 469 1.48 -16.43 -9.24
N GLN A 470 1.41 -17.51 -10.03
CA GLN A 470 1.84 -18.84 -9.58
C GLN A 470 3.35 -18.87 -9.34
N ILE A 471 4.14 -18.26 -10.18
CA ILE A 471 5.60 -18.11 -9.99
C ILE A 471 5.90 -17.31 -8.72
N ARG A 472 5.05 -16.34 -8.38
CA ARG A 472 5.16 -15.55 -7.14
C ARG A 472 4.58 -16.27 -5.91
N GLY A 473 4.11 -17.52 -6.05
CA GLY A 473 3.56 -18.34 -4.97
C GLY A 473 2.05 -18.16 -4.74
N LEU A 474 1.31 -17.57 -5.68
CA LEU A 474 -0.15 -17.50 -5.63
C LEU A 474 -0.77 -18.78 -6.21
N ARG A 475 -1.70 -19.35 -5.46
CA ARG A 475 -2.52 -20.48 -5.89
C ARG A 475 -3.98 -20.06 -5.91
N TYR A 476 -4.62 -20.21 -7.05
CA TYR A 476 -6.02 -19.89 -7.24
C TYR A 476 -6.90 -21.11 -6.95
N GLN A 477 -7.93 -20.95 -6.15
CA GLN A 477 -8.79 -22.02 -5.69
C GLN A 477 -10.27 -21.70 -5.89
N GLY A 478 -11.06 -22.76 -6.11
CA GLY A 478 -12.51 -22.66 -6.20
C GLY A 478 -13.03 -22.04 -7.51
N VAL A 479 -14.35 -22.02 -7.64
CA VAL A 479 -15.05 -21.43 -8.79
C VAL A 479 -14.93 -19.89 -8.81
N SER A 480 -14.72 -19.29 -7.63
CA SER A 480 -14.52 -17.85 -7.47
C SER A 480 -13.13 -17.36 -7.92
N GLY A 481 -12.17 -18.29 -8.05
CA GLY A 481 -10.80 -17.93 -8.42
C GLY A 481 -10.08 -17.14 -7.32
N ASP A 482 -10.31 -17.48 -6.04
CA ASP A 482 -9.63 -16.80 -4.93
C ASP A 482 -8.15 -17.17 -4.90
N GLY A 483 -7.29 -16.15 -4.94
CA GLY A 483 -5.83 -16.29 -4.86
C GLY A 483 -5.36 -16.39 -3.42
N ARG A 484 -4.52 -17.37 -3.11
CA ARG A 484 -3.92 -17.56 -1.80
C ARG A 484 -2.43 -17.86 -1.94
N LEU A 485 -1.62 -17.31 -1.05
CA LEU A 485 -0.22 -17.67 -0.99
C LEU A 485 -0.07 -19.15 -0.56
N VAL A 486 0.80 -19.88 -1.25
CA VAL A 486 1.19 -21.24 -0.81
C VAL A 486 1.86 -21.16 0.57
N PRO A 487 1.85 -22.22 1.41
CA PRO A 487 2.31 -22.17 2.79
C PRO A 487 3.70 -21.56 2.95
N HIS A 488 4.65 -21.97 2.12
CA HIS A 488 6.00 -21.40 2.14
C HIS A 488 6.02 -19.89 1.83
N ALA A 489 5.30 -19.47 0.80
CA ALA A 489 5.19 -18.06 0.44
C ALA A 489 4.48 -17.23 1.53
N SER A 490 3.48 -17.80 2.18
CA SER A 490 2.80 -17.17 3.31
C SER A 490 3.71 -16.99 4.52
N LEU A 491 4.60 -17.96 4.77
CA LEU A 491 5.50 -17.93 5.92
C LEU A 491 6.57 -16.84 5.78
N HIS A 492 7.09 -16.61 4.57
CA HIS A 492 8.17 -15.65 4.30
C HIS A 492 7.65 -14.31 3.79
N GLY A 493 6.39 -14.22 3.38
CA GLY A 493 5.83 -13.07 2.64
C GLY A 493 6.37 -13.00 1.21
N ARG A 494 5.83 -12.09 0.42
CA ARG A 494 6.32 -11.81 -0.94
C ARG A 494 6.47 -10.32 -1.12
N ARG A 495 7.65 -9.91 -1.60
CA ARG A 495 7.95 -8.48 -1.83
C ARG A 495 7.12 -7.94 -2.97
N ILE A 496 6.55 -6.76 -2.79
CA ILE A 496 5.86 -6.01 -3.84
C ILE A 496 6.93 -5.31 -4.69
N TRP A 497 6.82 -5.42 -6.01
CA TRP A 497 7.77 -4.83 -6.96
C TRP A 497 7.13 -3.66 -7.70
N PHE A 498 7.79 -2.52 -7.66
CA PHE A 498 7.35 -1.29 -8.34
C PHE A 498 7.96 -1.15 -9.73
N GLU A 499 9.06 -1.86 -10.02
CA GLU A 499 9.82 -1.80 -11.26
C GLU A 499 9.07 -2.52 -12.39
N LYS A 500 8.75 -1.77 -13.45
CA LYS A 500 8.09 -2.33 -14.65
C LYS A 500 8.93 -3.42 -15.33
N GLU A 501 10.25 -3.29 -15.28
CA GLU A 501 11.20 -4.24 -15.86
C GLU A 501 11.09 -5.62 -15.20
N LYS A 502 10.94 -5.68 -13.89
CA LYS A 502 10.72 -6.95 -13.16
C LYS A 502 9.38 -7.59 -13.52
N GLN A 503 8.33 -6.78 -13.68
CA GLN A 503 7.02 -7.25 -14.12
C GLN A 503 7.09 -7.84 -15.53
N LYS A 504 7.80 -7.17 -16.44
CA LYS A 504 8.05 -7.65 -17.82
C LYS A 504 8.89 -8.94 -17.83
N TRP A 505 9.89 -9.03 -16.95
CA TRP A 505 10.69 -10.24 -16.79
C TRP A 505 9.84 -11.44 -16.37
N ILE A 506 8.98 -11.28 -15.37
CA ILE A 506 8.02 -12.33 -14.96
C ILE A 506 7.12 -12.73 -16.14
N ALA A 507 6.54 -11.76 -16.85
CA ALA A 507 5.68 -12.02 -18.01
C ALA A 507 6.43 -12.79 -19.11
N PHE A 508 7.69 -12.44 -19.39
CA PHE A 508 8.53 -13.15 -20.35
C PHE A 508 8.76 -14.60 -19.94
N ILE A 509 9.15 -14.85 -18.68
CA ILE A 509 9.39 -16.21 -18.18
C ILE A 509 8.10 -17.06 -18.21
N THR A 510 6.97 -16.47 -17.84
CA THR A 510 5.68 -17.19 -17.79
C THR A 510 5.06 -17.44 -19.14
N SER A 511 5.32 -16.57 -20.14
CA SER A 511 4.85 -16.78 -21.52
C SER A 511 5.67 -17.81 -22.30
N GLY A 512 6.75 -18.33 -21.71
CA GLY A 512 7.61 -19.33 -22.33
C GLY A 512 9.03 -18.88 -22.56
N GLY A 513 9.32 -17.61 -22.37
CA GLY A 513 10.63 -17.08 -22.66
C GLY A 513 11.00 -17.38 -24.12
N ARG A 514 12.02 -18.24 -24.29
CA ARG A 514 12.50 -18.67 -25.61
C ARG A 514 11.83 -19.92 -26.13
N ASP A 515 11.26 -20.73 -25.24
CA ASP A 515 10.66 -22.02 -25.57
C ASP A 515 9.28 -22.19 -24.93
N PRO A 516 8.20 -22.13 -25.74
CA PRO A 516 6.83 -22.32 -25.26
C PRO A 516 6.54 -23.69 -24.65
N GLU A 517 7.21 -24.73 -25.07
CA GLU A 517 7.01 -26.07 -24.52
C GLU A 517 7.62 -26.17 -23.13
N GLU A 518 8.77 -25.53 -22.92
CA GLU A 518 9.40 -25.42 -21.62
C GLU A 518 8.51 -24.63 -20.61
N ALA A 519 7.83 -23.59 -21.05
CA ALA A 519 6.89 -22.87 -20.22
C ALA A 519 5.73 -23.73 -19.76
N LYS A 520 5.16 -24.54 -20.65
CA LYS A 520 4.09 -25.49 -20.29
C LYS A 520 4.55 -26.49 -19.24
N GLU A 521 5.75 -27.02 -19.39
CA GLU A 521 6.32 -27.97 -18.43
C GLU A 521 6.58 -27.31 -17.07
N ARG A 522 7.12 -26.08 -17.03
CA ARG A 522 7.28 -25.31 -15.80
C ARG A 522 5.93 -25.08 -15.11
N MET A 523 4.92 -24.69 -15.86
CA MET A 523 3.58 -24.49 -15.31
C MET A 523 2.98 -25.78 -14.77
N ARG A 524 3.22 -26.92 -15.42
CA ARG A 524 2.81 -28.24 -14.92
C ARG A 524 3.49 -28.56 -13.58
N MET A 525 4.77 -28.26 -13.43
CA MET A 525 5.52 -28.45 -12.19
C MET A 525 5.02 -27.55 -11.06
N LEU A 526 4.63 -26.33 -11.34
CA LEU A 526 4.05 -25.41 -10.38
C LEU A 526 2.66 -25.84 -9.88
N SER A 527 2.08 -26.90 -10.41
CA SER A 527 0.87 -27.52 -9.84
C SER A 527 1.13 -28.16 -8.46
N GLU A 528 2.37 -28.56 -8.19
CA GLU A 528 2.80 -29.07 -6.88
C GLU A 528 3.12 -27.91 -5.93
N VAL A 529 2.47 -27.91 -4.76
CA VAL A 529 2.56 -26.78 -3.79
C VAL A 529 3.99 -26.54 -3.30
N ASN A 530 4.74 -27.62 -3.04
CA ASN A 530 6.12 -27.53 -2.55
C ASN A 530 7.04 -26.95 -3.63
N VAL A 531 6.94 -27.46 -4.86
CA VAL A 531 7.72 -26.94 -5.99
C VAL A 531 7.38 -25.48 -6.26
N GLN A 532 6.11 -25.12 -6.23
CA GLN A 532 5.66 -23.73 -6.38
C GLN A 532 6.25 -22.83 -5.31
N GLY A 533 6.29 -23.26 -4.04
CA GLY A 533 6.87 -22.52 -2.94
C GLY A 533 8.37 -22.28 -3.15
N GLU A 534 9.10 -23.30 -3.56
CA GLU A 534 10.53 -23.23 -3.84
C GLU A 534 10.87 -22.30 -5.01
N VAL A 535 10.16 -22.43 -6.12
CA VAL A 535 10.35 -21.57 -7.29
C VAL A 535 10.04 -20.11 -6.96
N SER A 536 8.96 -19.84 -6.20
CA SER A 536 8.60 -18.49 -5.81
C SER A 536 9.67 -17.86 -4.90
N GLU A 537 10.29 -18.64 -4.04
CA GLU A 537 11.39 -18.16 -3.19
C GLU A 537 12.63 -17.78 -4.01
N TRP A 538 12.95 -18.61 -5.00
CA TRP A 538 14.04 -18.30 -5.91
C TRP A 538 13.77 -16.95 -6.65
N PHE A 539 12.55 -16.72 -7.16
CA PHE A 539 12.20 -15.46 -7.79
C PHE A 539 12.31 -14.26 -6.85
N GLU A 540 11.95 -14.42 -5.58
CA GLU A 540 12.14 -13.35 -4.58
C GLU A 540 13.61 -12.98 -4.41
N GLN A 541 14.52 -13.97 -4.36
CA GLN A 541 15.95 -13.73 -4.24
C GLN A 541 16.53 -13.04 -5.47
N GLU A 542 16.20 -13.54 -6.66
CA GLU A 542 16.62 -12.92 -7.91
C GLU A 542 16.10 -11.50 -8.04
N GLY A 543 14.83 -11.27 -7.67
CA GLY A 543 14.24 -9.95 -7.65
C GLY A 543 14.90 -8.99 -6.65
N ASN A 544 15.37 -9.51 -5.50
CA ASN A 544 16.10 -8.71 -4.51
C ASN A 544 17.52 -8.36 -4.97
N ALA A 545 18.16 -9.26 -5.75
CA ALA A 545 19.48 -9.02 -6.34
C ALA A 545 19.45 -8.16 -7.62
N TRP A 546 18.26 -7.76 -8.06
CA TRP A 546 18.05 -7.05 -9.32
C TRP A 546 18.86 -5.77 -9.47
N GLU A 547 18.87 -4.90 -8.46
CA GLU A 547 19.61 -3.64 -8.48
C GLU A 547 21.13 -3.87 -8.57
N GLN A 548 21.66 -4.93 -7.98
CA GLN A 548 23.07 -5.28 -8.07
C GLN A 548 23.44 -5.75 -9.48
N ARG A 549 22.53 -6.46 -10.15
CA ARG A 549 22.76 -7.00 -11.49
C ARG A 549 22.70 -5.94 -12.59
N PHE A 550 21.73 -5.05 -12.52
CA PHE A 550 21.47 -4.05 -13.57
C PHE A 550 21.84 -2.62 -13.16
N GLY A 551 22.08 -2.36 -11.89
CA GLY A 551 22.33 -1.01 -11.37
C GLY A 551 23.74 -0.45 -11.67
N GLY A 552 24.65 -1.23 -12.26
CA GLY A 552 26.00 -0.84 -12.65
C GLY A 552 26.76 -0.04 -11.57
N ASP A 553 28.01 -0.34 -11.36
CA ASP A 553 28.95 0.33 -10.48
C ASP A 553 28.53 0.52 -9.01
N ASN A 554 29.23 -0.19 -8.14
CA ASN A 554 29.21 -0.06 -6.67
C ASN A 554 29.69 1.31 -6.16
N THR A 555 29.54 2.39 -6.95
CA THR A 555 29.74 3.72 -6.43
C THR A 555 28.61 3.96 -5.44
N GLN A 556 28.96 4.02 -4.16
CA GLN A 556 28.13 4.42 -3.04
C GLN A 556 27.11 5.43 -3.50
N SER A 557 25.86 5.01 -3.64
CA SER A 557 24.81 5.93 -4.05
C SER A 557 24.79 7.05 -3.03
N GLU A 558 24.68 8.29 -3.49
CA GLU A 558 24.61 9.46 -2.60
C GLU A 558 23.52 9.29 -1.52
N ASP A 559 22.56 8.42 -1.76
CA ASP A 559 21.58 7.99 -0.77
C ASP A 559 21.40 6.45 -0.78
N ASP A 560 21.42 5.80 0.37
CA ASP A 560 21.22 4.35 0.54
C ASP A 560 19.73 3.94 0.52
N LEU A 561 18.83 4.78 0.01
CA LEU A 561 17.40 4.51 0.00
C LEU A 561 16.95 3.57 -1.14
N GLY A 562 17.87 3.14 -2.03
CA GLY A 562 17.52 2.31 -3.18
C GLY A 562 16.78 3.09 -4.29
N THR A 563 16.37 2.41 -5.35
CA THR A 563 15.64 3.02 -6.48
C THR A 563 14.22 3.39 -6.10
N TYR A 564 13.51 2.48 -5.42
CA TYR A 564 12.14 2.65 -4.93
C TYR A 564 12.13 2.49 -3.41
N PHE A 565 11.84 3.56 -2.71
CA PHE A 565 11.72 3.56 -1.25
C PHE A 565 10.28 3.86 -0.86
N ALA A 566 9.56 2.86 -0.36
CA ALA A 566 8.20 3.05 0.13
C ALA A 566 8.22 3.84 1.46
N LEU A 567 7.55 5.00 1.47
CA LEU A 567 7.40 5.85 2.63
C LEU A 567 6.21 5.43 3.49
N SER A 568 5.11 5.01 2.83
CA SER A 568 3.91 4.50 3.49
C SER A 568 3.25 3.41 2.66
N VAL A 569 2.47 2.57 3.33
CA VAL A 569 1.61 1.56 2.71
C VAL A 569 0.21 1.67 3.28
N THR A 570 -0.79 1.45 2.45
CA THR A 570 -2.20 1.49 2.83
C THR A 570 -2.97 0.36 2.17
N ALA A 571 -3.99 -0.16 2.85
CA ALA A 571 -4.90 -1.16 2.33
C ALA A 571 -6.28 -0.99 2.96
N ALA A 572 -7.33 -1.20 2.19
CA ALA A 572 -8.69 -1.29 2.69
C ALA A 572 -9.58 -1.98 1.65
N GLY A 573 -10.63 -2.67 2.10
CA GLY A 573 -11.47 -3.42 1.17
C GLY A 573 -10.63 -4.44 0.39
N TRP A 574 -10.65 -4.34 -0.94
CA TRP A 574 -9.95 -5.24 -1.86
C TRP A 574 -8.89 -4.50 -2.70
N HIS A 575 -8.40 -3.37 -2.25
CA HIS A 575 -7.35 -2.63 -2.93
C HIS A 575 -6.33 -2.07 -1.95
N SER A 576 -5.21 -1.68 -2.47
CA SER A 576 -4.04 -1.24 -1.72
C SER A 576 -3.28 -0.16 -2.45
N GLY A 577 -2.39 0.50 -1.75
CA GLY A 577 -1.52 1.50 -2.32
C GLY A 577 -0.29 1.79 -1.48
N ALA A 578 0.65 2.51 -2.06
CA ALA A 578 1.87 2.95 -1.40
C ALA A 578 2.31 4.33 -1.91
N LEU A 579 2.78 5.16 -1.00
CA LEU A 579 3.54 6.35 -1.32
C LEU A 579 5.02 5.98 -1.39
N VAL A 580 5.62 6.16 -2.56
CA VAL A 580 6.98 5.68 -2.85
C VAL A 580 7.86 6.86 -3.30
N LEU A 581 9.03 6.96 -2.70
CA LEU A 581 10.09 7.88 -3.12
C LEU A 581 10.92 7.20 -4.20
N VAL A 582 10.82 7.66 -5.45
CA VAL A 582 11.47 7.06 -6.62
C VAL A 582 12.70 7.88 -6.98
N ASN A 583 13.85 7.22 -7.12
CA ASN A 583 15.02 7.84 -7.71
C ASN A 583 15.02 7.63 -9.24
N GLU A 584 14.55 8.64 -9.97
CA GLU A 584 14.41 8.57 -11.43
C GLU A 584 15.71 8.27 -12.16
N ASN A 585 16.81 8.84 -11.68
CA ASN A 585 18.12 8.62 -12.30
C ASN A 585 18.56 7.16 -12.21
N LYS A 586 18.33 6.53 -11.04
CA LYS A 586 18.60 5.10 -10.85
C LYS A 586 17.62 4.25 -11.64
N ALA A 587 16.32 4.58 -11.61
CA ALA A 587 15.30 3.85 -12.35
C ALA A 587 15.58 3.85 -13.86
N ASN A 588 16.00 4.99 -14.40
CA ASN A 588 16.38 5.11 -15.81
C ASN A 588 17.65 4.31 -16.13
N LYS A 589 18.68 4.34 -15.26
CA LYS A 589 19.88 3.52 -15.46
C LYS A 589 19.54 2.02 -15.48
N ILE A 590 18.69 1.54 -14.57
CA ILE A 590 18.24 0.15 -14.57
C ILE A 590 17.50 -0.18 -15.86
N ARG A 591 16.58 0.70 -16.28
CA ARG A 591 15.82 0.53 -17.53
C ARG A 591 16.76 0.41 -18.73
N GLU A 592 17.69 1.36 -18.88
CA GLU A 592 18.67 1.35 -19.98
C GLU A 592 19.55 0.09 -19.93
N ALA A 593 19.97 -0.35 -18.75
CA ALA A 593 20.74 -1.59 -18.60
C ALA A 593 19.94 -2.87 -18.96
N CYS A 594 18.63 -2.82 -18.87
CA CYS A 594 17.74 -3.92 -19.26
C CYS A 594 17.40 -3.94 -20.75
N LEU A 595 17.72 -2.90 -21.50
CA LEU A 595 17.33 -2.75 -22.91
C LEU A 595 18.57 -2.77 -23.82
N GLN A 596 18.45 -3.47 -24.94
CA GLN A 596 19.46 -3.43 -25.99
C GLN A 596 19.36 -2.13 -26.77
N ASP A 597 20.51 -1.56 -27.12
CA ASP A 597 20.54 -0.52 -28.13
C ASP A 597 19.95 -1.05 -29.46
N PRO A 598 19.19 -0.23 -30.18
CA PRO A 598 18.75 -0.59 -31.52
C PRO A 598 19.97 -0.99 -32.34
N VAL A 599 19.99 -2.19 -32.88
CA VAL A 599 21.03 -2.60 -33.82
C VAL A 599 20.90 -1.65 -34.99
N GLU A 600 21.87 -0.76 -35.19
CA GLU A 600 21.95 0.04 -36.39
C GLU A 600 21.92 -0.92 -37.59
N ALA A 601 20.85 -0.84 -38.39
CA ALA A 601 20.76 -1.63 -39.59
C ALA A 601 22.01 -1.34 -40.43
N PRO A 602 22.75 -2.35 -40.91
CA PRO A 602 23.95 -2.10 -41.69
C PRO A 602 23.58 -1.19 -42.87
N GLU A 603 24.23 -0.03 -42.94
CA GLU A 603 24.10 0.90 -44.06
C GLU A 603 24.53 0.17 -45.36
N GLY A 604 23.61 -0.48 -46.07
CA GLY A 604 24.00 -1.20 -47.29
C GLY A 604 22.89 -1.90 -48.07
N GLU A 605 21.69 -1.99 -47.61
CA GLU A 605 20.60 -2.51 -48.46
C GLU A 605 19.56 -1.41 -48.75
N THR A 606 19.97 -0.48 -49.64
CA THR A 606 19.07 0.47 -50.28
C THR A 606 18.22 -0.28 -51.34
N ALA A 607 16.94 -0.37 -51.00
CA ALA A 607 15.81 -0.18 -51.91
C ALA A 607 15.84 -0.78 -53.31
N MET A 608 15.23 -1.92 -53.49
CA MET A 608 14.38 -2.13 -54.66
C MET A 608 13.07 -2.74 -54.23
N GLY A 609 12.00 -1.97 -54.19
CA GLY A 609 10.67 -2.46 -53.88
C GLY A 609 9.69 -1.45 -53.33
N GLU A 610 9.69 -0.23 -53.85
CA GLU A 610 8.52 0.65 -53.65
C GLU A 610 7.43 0.24 -54.65
N LYS A 611 6.29 -0.08 -54.09
CA LYS A 611 4.88 0.07 -54.55
C LYS A 611 4.07 -1.20 -54.32
N ALA A 612 3.38 -1.22 -53.24
CA ALA A 612 2.01 -1.66 -53.01
C ALA A 612 1.82 -2.12 -51.60
N SER A 613 1.15 -1.33 -50.80
CA SER A 613 0.25 -1.86 -49.78
C SER A 613 0.03 -0.89 -48.60
N GLY A 614 -0.72 0.14 -48.85
CA GLY A 614 -1.31 0.97 -47.78
C GLY A 614 -2.62 0.41 -47.22
N GLN A 615 -3.01 -0.82 -47.56
CA GLN A 615 -4.31 -1.39 -47.14
C GLN A 615 -4.23 -2.72 -46.36
N GLU A 616 -3.09 -3.42 -46.35
CA GLU A 616 -2.95 -4.71 -45.65
C GLU A 616 -2.53 -4.59 -44.18
N GLU A 617 -1.85 -3.51 -43.76
CA GLU A 617 -1.41 -3.35 -42.36
C GLU A 617 -2.55 -3.15 -41.37
N GLN A 618 -3.69 -2.58 -41.77
CA GLN A 618 -4.84 -2.41 -40.86
C GLN A 618 -5.67 -3.69 -40.65
N ALA A 619 -5.59 -4.63 -41.58
CA ALA A 619 -6.29 -5.91 -41.44
C ALA A 619 -5.54 -6.91 -40.57
N ASN A 620 -4.20 -6.92 -40.59
CA ASN A 620 -3.37 -7.83 -39.79
C ASN A 620 -3.36 -7.47 -38.29
N ASN A 621 -3.42 -6.18 -37.94
CA ASN A 621 -3.47 -5.76 -36.54
C ASN A 621 -4.79 -6.13 -35.84
N ARG A 622 -5.90 -6.22 -36.56
CA ARG A 622 -7.18 -6.69 -36.00
C ARG A 622 -7.22 -8.22 -35.73
N GLY A 623 -6.50 -9.00 -36.51
CA GLY A 623 -6.40 -10.43 -36.32
C GLY A 623 -5.51 -10.85 -35.16
N PHE A 624 -4.48 -10.05 -34.84
CA PHE A 624 -3.52 -10.35 -33.80
C PHE A 624 -4.10 -10.17 -32.40
N LEU A 625 -4.85 -9.12 -32.15
CA LEU A 625 -5.50 -8.86 -30.87
C LEU A 625 -6.56 -9.90 -30.51
N ASN A 626 -7.34 -10.38 -31.48
CA ASN A 626 -8.35 -11.42 -31.22
C ASN A 626 -7.73 -12.78 -30.85
N ARG A 627 -6.54 -13.12 -31.37
CA ARG A 627 -5.87 -14.41 -31.09
C ARG A 627 -5.22 -14.44 -29.70
N ALA A 628 -4.78 -13.30 -29.15
CA ALA A 628 -4.23 -13.23 -27.81
C ALA A 628 -5.31 -13.49 -26.73
N PHE A 629 -6.57 -13.18 -27.02
CA PHE A 629 -7.68 -13.42 -26.10
C PHE A 629 -8.18 -14.86 -26.09
N ASP A 630 -8.16 -15.55 -27.22
CA ASP A 630 -8.50 -16.97 -27.30
C ASP A 630 -7.49 -17.83 -26.53
N TYR A 631 -6.22 -17.40 -26.49
CA TYR A 631 -5.15 -18.05 -25.74
C TYR A 631 -5.33 -17.99 -24.21
N ALA A 632 -5.76 -16.85 -23.66
CA ALA A 632 -6.05 -16.71 -22.24
C ALA A 632 -7.27 -17.54 -21.80
N GLY A 633 -8.28 -17.63 -22.65
CA GLY A 633 -9.48 -18.42 -22.41
C GLY A 633 -9.20 -19.95 -22.37
N ASP A 634 -8.31 -20.43 -23.22
CA ASP A 634 -7.97 -21.86 -23.29
C ASP A 634 -7.10 -22.32 -22.12
N ILE A 635 -6.22 -21.49 -21.61
CA ILE A 635 -5.45 -21.76 -20.36
C ILE A 635 -6.38 -21.86 -19.15
N ILE A 636 -7.35 -20.97 -19.02
CA ILE A 636 -8.33 -20.98 -17.92
C ILE A 636 -9.17 -22.25 -17.95
N ASN A 637 -9.60 -22.70 -19.13
CA ASN A 637 -10.37 -23.93 -19.31
C ASN A 637 -9.55 -25.20 -19.01
N TRP A 638 -8.24 -25.16 -19.26
CA TRP A 638 -7.34 -26.28 -18.94
C TRP A 638 -7.14 -26.45 -17.45
N PHE A 639 -7.04 -25.35 -16.68
CA PHE A 639 -6.92 -25.40 -15.21
C PHE A 639 -8.21 -25.81 -14.49
N ASN A 640 -9.38 -25.61 -15.07
CA ASN A 640 -10.66 -25.92 -14.45
C ASN A 640 -11.11 -27.40 -14.56
N GLY A 641 -10.28 -28.28 -15.09
CA GLY A 641 -10.47 -29.73 -14.99
C GLY A 641 -11.72 -30.29 -15.68
N SER A 642 -12.23 -29.64 -16.71
CA SER A 642 -13.31 -30.21 -17.54
C SER A 642 -12.76 -31.37 -18.38
N PRO A 643 -13.31 -32.60 -18.29
CA PRO A 643 -12.86 -33.71 -19.09
C PRO A 643 -13.16 -33.44 -20.56
N ARG A 644 -12.13 -33.18 -21.35
CA ARG A 644 -12.25 -33.25 -22.81
C ARG A 644 -12.00 -34.69 -23.26
N THR A 645 -12.92 -35.19 -24.04
CA THR A 645 -12.78 -36.44 -24.77
C THR A 645 -11.56 -36.39 -25.67
N ASP A 646 -10.78 -37.47 -25.61
CA ASP A 646 -9.54 -37.71 -26.35
C ASP A 646 -9.65 -37.32 -27.82
N THR A 647 -9.13 -36.16 -28.17
CA THR A 647 -8.57 -35.88 -29.49
C THR A 647 -7.72 -34.61 -29.38
N GLU A 648 -6.42 -34.76 -29.55
CA GLU A 648 -5.38 -33.75 -29.79
C GLU A 648 -5.37 -32.56 -28.85
N GLY A 649 -4.31 -32.42 -28.04
CA GLY A 649 -4.04 -31.27 -27.19
C GLY A 649 -4.12 -29.95 -27.96
N PRO A 650 -4.45 -28.81 -27.32
CA PRO A 650 -4.62 -27.55 -28.02
C PRO A 650 -3.35 -27.20 -28.77
N GLY A 651 -3.38 -27.39 -30.07
CA GLY A 651 -2.29 -27.06 -30.95
C GLY A 651 -2.10 -25.55 -30.97
N PHE A 652 -0.92 -25.11 -30.62
CA PHE A 652 -0.44 -23.74 -30.83
C PHE A 652 -0.15 -23.45 -32.32
N ARG A 653 -0.76 -24.17 -33.23
CA ARG A 653 -0.59 -24.02 -34.68
C ARG A 653 -1.82 -23.38 -35.28
N ASP A 654 -1.64 -22.32 -36.02
CA ASP A 654 -2.67 -21.83 -36.94
C ASP A 654 -2.95 -22.93 -37.94
N PRO A 655 -4.18 -23.48 -38.01
CA PRO A 655 -4.50 -24.52 -38.98
C PRO A 655 -4.27 -24.09 -40.43
N ASN A 656 -4.18 -22.79 -40.70
CA ASN A 656 -3.94 -22.26 -42.04
C ASN A 656 -2.47 -21.87 -42.30
N ASN A 657 -1.64 -21.89 -41.27
CA ASN A 657 -0.19 -21.63 -41.37
C ASN A 657 0.56 -22.42 -40.30
N PRO A 658 0.96 -23.67 -40.59
CA PRO A 658 1.65 -24.53 -39.62
C PRO A 658 3.02 -24.00 -39.19
N ASP A 659 3.60 -23.05 -39.90
CA ASP A 659 4.88 -22.39 -39.55
C ASP A 659 4.69 -21.09 -38.81
N ALA A 660 3.46 -20.57 -38.72
CA ALA A 660 3.14 -19.43 -37.86
C ALA A 660 3.02 -19.90 -36.41
N PHE A 661 4.14 -20.24 -35.81
CA PHE A 661 4.27 -20.15 -34.38
C PHE A 661 4.02 -18.69 -34.03
N VAL A 662 2.97 -18.39 -33.26
CA VAL A 662 2.86 -17.11 -32.57
C VAL A 662 4.11 -17.04 -31.72
N ASN A 663 5.08 -16.24 -32.18
CA ASN A 663 6.35 -16.10 -31.53
C ASN A 663 6.09 -15.47 -30.17
N PRO A 664 6.18 -16.22 -29.06
CA PRO A 664 5.95 -15.66 -27.73
C PRO A 664 7.02 -14.63 -27.34
N GLN A 665 8.05 -14.47 -28.19
CA GLN A 665 9.14 -13.51 -27.99
C GLN A 665 8.64 -12.06 -27.83
N ASN A 666 7.41 -11.74 -28.22
CA ASN A 666 6.93 -10.36 -28.17
C ASN A 666 6.16 -10.01 -26.88
N HIS A 667 5.74 -10.99 -26.07
CA HIS A 667 5.05 -10.66 -24.82
C HIS A 667 6.05 -10.37 -23.69
N GLY A 668 6.24 -9.10 -23.39
CA GLY A 668 7.12 -8.65 -22.30
C GLY A 668 8.60 -8.56 -22.66
N ALA A 669 9.00 -8.98 -23.85
CA ALA A 669 10.40 -8.94 -24.30
C ALA A 669 10.78 -7.66 -25.07
N VAL A 670 9.82 -6.80 -25.36
CA VAL A 670 10.02 -5.55 -26.09
C VAL A 670 9.43 -4.38 -25.32
N ALA A 671 10.19 -3.27 -25.23
CA ALA A 671 9.75 -2.03 -24.61
C ALA A 671 8.81 -1.22 -25.52
N GLU A 672 8.15 -0.20 -24.97
CA GLU A 672 7.22 0.67 -25.73
C GLU A 672 7.90 1.40 -26.89
N ASP A 673 9.21 1.65 -26.81
CA ASP A 673 10.03 2.27 -27.84
C ASP A 673 10.60 1.27 -28.88
N GLY A 674 10.21 0.00 -28.79
CA GLY A 674 10.62 -1.07 -29.73
C GLY A 674 11.95 -1.72 -29.40
N ARG A 675 12.68 -1.29 -28.38
CA ARG A 675 13.93 -1.94 -27.95
C ARG A 675 13.65 -3.26 -27.25
N ALA A 676 14.51 -4.28 -27.52
CA ALA A 676 14.39 -5.59 -26.88
C ALA A 676 15.01 -5.61 -25.49
N TYR A 677 14.43 -6.39 -24.57
CA TYR A 677 15.03 -6.63 -23.27
C TYR A 677 16.17 -7.65 -23.33
N VAL A 678 17.20 -7.46 -22.51
CA VAL A 678 18.40 -8.34 -22.49
C VAL A 678 18.08 -9.79 -22.08
N TRP A 679 17.01 -10.05 -21.33
CA TRP A 679 16.62 -11.41 -20.96
C TRP A 679 16.04 -12.24 -22.11
N SER A 680 15.80 -11.64 -23.26
CA SER A 680 15.51 -12.37 -24.51
C SER A 680 16.74 -13.02 -25.13
N GLN A 681 17.95 -12.67 -24.66
CA GLN A 681 19.21 -13.21 -25.15
C GLN A 681 19.67 -14.50 -24.42
N ASP A 682 20.63 -15.21 -25.03
CA ASP A 682 21.20 -16.43 -24.45
C ASP A 682 22.00 -16.20 -23.17
N SER A 683 22.55 -15.01 -22.97
CA SER A 683 23.32 -14.63 -21.79
C SER A 683 22.49 -14.39 -20.52
N PHE A 684 21.15 -14.29 -20.63
CA PHE A 684 20.33 -14.08 -19.45
C PHE A 684 20.25 -15.35 -18.60
N PRO A 685 20.31 -15.24 -17.25
CA PRO A 685 20.24 -16.39 -16.34
C PRO A 685 19.01 -17.25 -16.57
N ARG A 686 19.17 -18.57 -16.50
CA ARG A 686 18.13 -19.55 -16.78
C ARG A 686 17.82 -20.41 -15.57
N LEU A 687 16.55 -20.72 -15.39
CA LEU A 687 16.08 -21.61 -14.33
C LEU A 687 16.41 -23.07 -14.69
N ARG A 688 17.13 -23.80 -13.82
CA ARG A 688 17.25 -25.27 -13.87
C ARG A 688 16.57 -25.88 -12.67
N LEU A 689 15.70 -26.82 -12.92
CA LEU A 689 14.98 -27.57 -11.93
C LEU A 689 15.69 -28.90 -11.64
N ALA A 690 15.31 -29.60 -10.55
CA ALA A 690 15.90 -30.89 -10.17
C ALA A 690 15.82 -31.97 -11.26
N ASN A 691 14.93 -31.84 -12.21
CA ASN A 691 14.81 -32.72 -13.38
C ASN A 691 15.74 -32.35 -14.57
N GLY A 692 16.64 -31.37 -14.39
CA GLY A 692 17.57 -30.90 -15.41
C GLY A 692 17.06 -29.79 -16.33
N GLN A 693 15.80 -29.33 -16.16
CA GLN A 693 15.28 -28.17 -16.89
C GLN A 693 15.97 -26.88 -16.46
N GLU A 694 16.18 -25.97 -17.40
CA GLU A 694 16.91 -24.72 -17.14
C GLU A 694 16.23 -23.80 -16.15
N MET A 695 17.04 -23.25 -15.25
CA MET A 695 16.71 -22.12 -14.39
C MET A 695 17.54 -20.89 -14.78
N PRO A 696 17.04 -19.67 -14.59
CA PRO A 696 17.87 -18.47 -14.70
C PRO A 696 19.10 -18.59 -13.77
N GLY A 697 20.29 -18.23 -14.29
CA GLY A 697 21.56 -18.33 -13.54
C GLY A 697 22.31 -19.65 -13.71
N GLU A 698 21.81 -20.58 -14.50
CA GLU A 698 22.42 -21.88 -14.78
C GLU A 698 22.67 -22.74 -13.52
N VAL A 699 22.05 -22.40 -12.38
CA VAL A 699 22.14 -23.16 -11.15
C VAL A 699 21.11 -24.27 -11.16
N GLU A 700 21.50 -25.48 -10.92
CA GLU A 700 20.54 -26.57 -10.74
C GLU A 700 19.69 -26.32 -9.49
N PHE A 701 18.38 -26.50 -9.63
CA PHE A 701 17.45 -26.29 -8.52
C PHE A 701 17.75 -27.17 -7.30
N SER A 702 18.21 -28.39 -7.53
CA SER A 702 18.66 -29.30 -6.47
C SER A 702 19.84 -28.74 -5.68
N GLU A 703 20.81 -28.12 -6.35
CA GLU A 703 21.96 -27.50 -5.70
C GLU A 703 21.57 -26.27 -4.91
N TRP A 704 20.73 -25.41 -5.50
CA TRP A 704 20.20 -24.24 -4.83
C TRP A 704 19.39 -24.61 -3.58
N ARG A 705 18.52 -25.60 -3.68
CA ARG A 705 17.72 -26.12 -2.59
C ARG A 705 18.56 -26.66 -1.44
N LEU A 706 19.58 -27.46 -1.73
CA LEU A 706 20.48 -28.04 -0.72
C LEU A 706 21.37 -27.01 -0.01
N GLY A 707 21.64 -25.88 -0.66
CA GLY A 707 22.38 -24.77 -0.07
C GLY A 707 21.59 -23.95 0.94
N ARG A 708 20.29 -24.25 1.17
CA ARG A 708 19.42 -23.51 2.06
C ARG A 708 19.12 -24.26 3.38
N PRO A 709 19.73 -23.87 4.50
CA PRO A 709 19.54 -24.55 5.79
C PRO A 709 18.09 -24.59 6.29
N GLU A 710 17.32 -23.56 6.01
CA GLU A 710 15.93 -23.45 6.44
C GLU A 710 14.98 -24.50 5.83
N TRP A 711 15.39 -25.16 4.75
CA TRP A 711 14.60 -26.18 4.07
C TRP A 711 14.83 -27.58 4.63
N GLN A 712 15.94 -27.78 5.33
CA GLN A 712 16.34 -29.09 5.86
C GLN A 712 15.52 -29.53 7.09
N GLY A 713 14.75 -28.62 7.71
CA GLY A 713 14.08 -28.88 8.99
C GLY A 713 12.56 -28.92 9.01
N ARG A 714 11.84 -28.75 7.88
CA ARG A 714 10.39 -28.50 7.91
C ARG A 714 9.48 -29.40 7.08
N VAL A 715 9.96 -30.51 6.56
CA VAL A 715 9.12 -31.46 5.81
C VAL A 715 8.31 -32.40 6.71
N GLU A 716 8.55 -32.41 8.02
CA GLU A 716 7.92 -33.36 8.94
C GLU A 716 6.84 -32.79 9.87
N GLY A 717 6.15 -31.74 9.48
CA GLY A 717 5.18 -31.18 10.42
C GLY A 717 4.20 -30.13 9.89
N VAL A 718 3.47 -30.43 8.81
CA VAL A 718 2.23 -29.73 8.48
C VAL A 718 1.13 -30.72 8.17
#